data_e943880ba793b465bd69e8c25094334b
#
_entry.id   e943880ba793b465bd69e8c25094334b
#
_cell.length_a   1.000
_cell.length_b   1.000
_cell.length_c   1.000
_cell.angle_alpha   90.00
_cell.angle_beta   90.00
_cell.angle_gamma   90.00
#
_symmetry.space_group_name_H-M   'P 1'
#
loop_
_entity.id
_entity.type
_entity.pdbx_description
1 polymer ?
#
loop_
_entity_poly.entity_id
_entity_poly.type
_entity_poly.pdbx_seq_one_letter_code
_entity_poly.pdbx_strand_id
1 'polypeptide(L)'
;MSLRRATGQSAFAGDHALPGMLHLALRRSPSAHARVVRSATAAARAVPGVVELLTCADAPQVLSDVVRFVGDRLAVAAAEEPEIARRALELVELELEPLPAALDAERAAEDDARVAARASASEGDVDQALATAEAVVEGEWSLPFAPAIALEVPVAFTWLDEDQRLVVRTSAESPFRVRGALAERLGVPAARIRVERPLVAGGSLGRADLVVEDICALVTLRTGRPAHLALGGEEAAATAAGRPAQRVRLRLGLARGRVVALDASLLVDLGADGERAEGLLRSAARHALGLYQIPNLRYAAVAVRTNRPPAIAPRGADGALAFALECALDEAAVRAGSDPAALRRAHLRRPGDPGARALAELGEPSGADDARPILELLRRTPVEPARDEAAAPLRTGRGIAVARRAHGEGGRGGSAALRLLDDGSFTLAAEPSVAGSADELAYAQAAAAILGVPARSVVCVAADTDSAPYLASGEAKASGAAGRAVEEVAALARERIRTAGAAVLGVPPSQATLAEGKVLDGNGRAVSFGEIGAAALRVGQPLAVTATPLESDTAHSLAAAFAEVAVDVETGAVHVRRLQAVVAGGPFADARPATGLVERALLSALEQALASGTLFDDAGRPIETSLRRMASVAAVDAPPLAVSFVPLGDPLSRFAAAAHGEAAARAALAALANAIARATASRLRALPFTPARILEAVPADPCP
;
A
#
# COMPACT_ATOMS: atom_id res chain seq x y z
N MET A 1 10.86 19.89 -7.55
CA MET A 1 11.20 18.68 -6.75
C MET A 1 12.09 17.67 -7.49
N SER A 2 11.79 17.27 -8.71
CA SER A 2 12.57 16.30 -9.49
C SER A 2 14.06 16.68 -9.69
N LEU A 3 14.36 17.96 -9.93
CA LEU A 3 15.72 18.42 -10.16
C LEU A 3 16.62 18.26 -8.92
N ARG A 4 16.11 18.61 -7.73
CA ARG A 4 16.88 18.44 -6.47
C ARG A 4 17.22 16.97 -6.19
N ARG A 5 16.33 16.03 -6.53
CA ARG A 5 16.62 14.60 -6.42
C ARG A 5 17.69 14.17 -7.41
N ALA A 6 17.55 14.58 -8.67
CA ALA A 6 18.50 14.24 -9.71
C ALA A 6 19.90 14.82 -9.48
N THR A 7 19.99 15.95 -8.77
CA THR A 7 21.27 16.63 -8.43
C THR A 7 21.81 16.26 -7.05
N GLY A 8 21.18 15.33 -6.31
CA GLY A 8 21.62 14.94 -4.97
C GLY A 8 21.42 16.00 -3.87
N GLN A 9 20.58 17.01 -4.12
CA GLN A 9 20.32 18.11 -3.17
C GLN A 9 19.13 17.83 -2.23
N SER A 10 18.49 16.66 -2.37
CA SER A 10 17.40 16.25 -1.49
C SER A 10 17.94 15.59 -0.24
N ALA A 11 17.49 16.03 0.94
CA ALA A 11 17.82 15.41 2.20
C ALA A 11 16.73 14.41 2.61
N PHE A 12 17.15 13.22 3.02
CA PHE A 12 16.31 12.15 3.56
C PHE A 12 16.42 12.10 5.08
N ALA A 13 15.62 11.25 5.73
CA ALA A 13 15.65 11.13 7.19
C ALA A 13 17.03 10.73 7.73
N GLY A 14 17.73 9.85 7.03
CA GLY A 14 19.05 9.35 7.40
C GLY A 14 20.22 10.33 7.21
N ASP A 15 20.01 11.43 6.46
CA ASP A 15 21.07 12.44 6.19
C ASP A 15 21.23 13.45 7.33
N HIS A 16 20.47 13.30 8.41
CA HIS A 16 20.47 14.28 9.51
C HIS A 16 21.49 13.90 10.58
N ALA A 17 22.22 14.91 11.06
CA ALA A 17 23.16 14.74 12.15
C ALA A 17 23.13 15.97 13.09
N LEU A 18 23.24 15.72 14.38
CA LEU A 18 23.40 16.76 15.41
C LEU A 18 24.63 16.48 16.28
N PRO A 19 25.26 17.53 16.84
CA PRO A 19 26.36 17.34 17.78
C PRO A 19 25.95 16.45 18.95
N GLY A 20 26.83 15.53 19.32
CA GLY A 20 26.60 14.61 20.44
C GLY A 20 25.57 13.49 20.17
N MET A 21 25.18 13.28 18.90
CA MET A 21 24.27 12.22 18.48
C MET A 21 24.79 10.84 18.88
N LEU A 22 23.86 10.00 19.34
CA LEU A 22 24.10 8.59 19.65
C LEU A 22 23.68 7.74 18.45
N HIS A 23 24.51 6.77 18.12
CA HIS A 23 24.22 5.74 17.13
C HIS A 23 23.69 4.49 17.82
N LEU A 24 22.56 3.99 17.34
CA LEU A 24 21.93 2.81 17.91
C LEU A 24 22.17 1.59 17.03
N ALA A 25 22.25 0.44 17.68
CA ALA A 25 22.24 -0.88 17.04
C ALA A 25 21.30 -1.82 17.81
N LEU A 26 20.79 -2.86 17.12
CA LEU A 26 19.83 -3.81 17.67
C LEU A 26 20.42 -5.22 17.74
N ARG A 27 20.18 -5.92 18.84
CA ARG A 27 20.34 -7.38 18.93
C ARG A 27 19.01 -8.03 18.57
N ARG A 28 19.07 -8.93 17.59
CA ARG A 28 17.90 -9.65 17.07
C ARG A 28 17.88 -11.09 17.54
N SER A 29 16.67 -11.66 17.66
CA SER A 29 16.49 -13.05 18.04
C SER A 29 16.87 -14.00 16.91
N PRO A 30 17.64 -15.05 17.20
CA PRO A 30 17.86 -16.16 16.28
C PRO A 30 16.72 -17.18 16.29
N SER A 31 15.81 -17.11 17.27
CA SER A 31 14.72 -18.08 17.50
C SER A 31 13.39 -17.53 17.04
N ALA A 32 12.50 -18.38 16.54
CA ALA A 32 11.15 -17.99 16.16
C ALA A 32 10.22 -17.79 17.36
N HIS A 33 10.41 -18.59 18.43
CA HIS A 33 9.63 -18.46 19.65
C HIS A 33 10.48 -18.86 20.86
N ALA A 34 10.67 -17.97 21.79
CA ALA A 34 11.46 -18.21 22.99
C ALA A 34 11.09 -17.21 24.09
N ARG A 35 11.47 -17.52 25.32
CA ARG A 35 11.43 -16.58 26.45
C ARG A 35 12.85 -16.13 26.80
N VAL A 36 13.05 -14.86 27.05
CA VAL A 36 14.30 -14.32 27.59
C VAL A 36 14.29 -14.56 29.09
N VAL A 37 15.03 -15.55 29.57
CA VAL A 37 15.06 -15.89 30.99
C VAL A 37 16.17 -15.13 31.75
N ARG A 38 17.24 -14.74 31.03
CA ARG A 38 18.34 -13.98 31.57
C ARG A 38 19.00 -13.10 30.52
N SER A 39 19.43 -11.92 30.94
CA SER A 39 20.28 -11.02 30.16
C SER A 39 21.42 -10.51 31.00
N ALA A 40 22.68 -10.80 30.60
CA ALA A 40 23.87 -10.27 31.24
C ALA A 40 24.50 -9.18 30.39
N THR A 41 24.51 -7.96 30.90
CA THR A 41 24.88 -6.74 30.17
C THR A 41 26.12 -6.03 30.72
N ALA A 42 26.71 -6.51 31.81
CA ALA A 42 27.81 -5.82 32.49
C ALA A 42 29.03 -5.57 31.58
N ALA A 43 29.45 -6.59 30.83
CA ALA A 43 30.57 -6.47 29.89
C ALA A 43 30.27 -5.47 28.76
N ALA A 44 29.06 -5.50 28.22
CA ALA A 44 28.61 -4.59 27.17
C ALA A 44 28.53 -3.14 27.63
N ARG A 45 28.01 -2.90 28.84
CA ARG A 45 27.96 -1.57 29.48
C ARG A 45 29.34 -0.98 29.79
N ALA A 46 30.36 -1.84 30.00
CA ALA A 46 31.73 -1.43 30.28
C ALA A 46 32.53 -1.02 29.03
N VAL A 47 31.99 -1.20 27.82
CA VAL A 47 32.66 -0.79 26.57
C VAL A 47 32.73 0.74 26.52
N PRO A 48 33.96 1.33 26.41
CA PRO A 48 34.11 2.79 26.31
C PRO A 48 33.31 3.35 25.11
N GLY A 49 32.57 4.45 25.36
CA GLY A 49 31.73 5.08 24.36
C GLY A 49 30.28 4.54 24.30
N VAL A 50 29.96 3.49 25.05
CA VAL A 50 28.56 3.08 25.27
C VAL A 50 27.91 4.03 26.28
N VAL A 51 26.78 4.60 25.91
CA VAL A 51 26.03 5.57 26.72
C VAL A 51 24.80 4.92 27.35
N GLU A 52 24.07 4.10 26.57
CA GLU A 52 22.86 3.41 27.03
C GLU A 52 22.83 1.99 26.47
N LEU A 53 22.35 1.04 27.25
CA LEU A 53 22.09 -0.33 26.81
C LEU A 53 20.81 -0.83 27.47
N LEU A 54 19.84 -1.23 26.67
CA LEU A 54 18.51 -1.63 27.11
C LEU A 54 18.20 -3.07 26.69
N THR A 55 17.57 -3.80 27.61
CA THR A 55 16.97 -5.11 27.40
C THR A 55 15.49 -5.06 27.76
N CYS A 56 14.76 -6.17 27.64
CA CYS A 56 13.36 -6.25 28.07
C CYS A 56 13.16 -5.88 29.56
N ALA A 57 14.15 -6.12 30.42
CA ALA A 57 14.11 -5.74 31.83
C ALA A 57 14.15 -4.21 32.02
N ASP A 58 14.86 -3.49 31.14
CA ASP A 58 15.02 -2.04 31.20
C ASP A 58 13.89 -1.29 30.49
N ALA A 59 13.30 -1.90 29.45
CA ALA A 59 12.37 -1.26 28.51
C ALA A 59 11.29 -2.22 27.98
N PRO A 60 10.43 -2.80 28.86
CA PRO A 60 9.43 -3.81 28.45
C PRO A 60 8.38 -3.26 27.47
N GLN A 61 8.19 -1.95 27.38
CA GLN A 61 7.27 -1.32 26.43
C GLN A 61 7.74 -1.35 24.98
N VAL A 62 9.05 -1.56 24.72
CA VAL A 62 9.63 -1.62 23.37
C VAL A 62 10.41 -2.90 23.08
N LEU A 63 10.81 -3.64 24.10
CA LEU A 63 11.55 -4.91 24.04
C LEU A 63 10.79 -5.97 24.83
N SER A 64 10.26 -6.98 24.16
CA SER A 64 9.51 -8.06 24.81
C SER A 64 10.44 -9.11 25.42
N ASP A 65 10.04 -9.70 26.55
CA ASP A 65 10.67 -10.89 27.12
C ASP A 65 10.28 -12.19 26.38
N VAL A 66 9.24 -12.12 25.53
CA VAL A 66 8.81 -13.23 24.68
C VAL A 66 9.12 -12.90 23.22
N VAL A 67 9.99 -13.69 22.63
CA VAL A 67 10.31 -13.67 21.22
C VAL A 67 9.15 -14.21 20.41
N ARG A 68 8.75 -13.52 19.37
CA ARG A 68 7.58 -13.88 18.55
C ARG A 68 7.94 -14.35 17.13
N PHE A 69 9.14 -14.00 16.64
CA PHE A 69 9.65 -14.42 15.33
C PHE A 69 11.18 -14.29 15.25
N VAL A 70 11.79 -14.93 14.27
CA VAL A 70 13.23 -14.77 14.00
C VAL A 70 13.50 -13.33 13.53
N GLY A 71 14.32 -12.60 14.28
CA GLY A 71 14.58 -11.17 14.03
C GLY A 71 13.83 -10.23 14.98
N ASP A 72 13.05 -10.73 15.94
CA ASP A 72 12.45 -9.90 16.99
C ASP A 72 13.52 -9.19 17.84
N ARG A 73 13.19 -8.04 18.40
CA ARG A 73 14.14 -7.15 19.10
C ARG A 73 14.42 -7.64 20.50
N LEU A 74 15.69 -7.87 20.87
CA LEU A 74 16.10 -8.39 22.18
C LEU A 74 16.84 -7.37 23.04
N ALA A 75 17.70 -6.56 22.42
CA ALA A 75 18.44 -5.52 23.10
C ALA A 75 18.79 -4.38 22.15
N VAL A 76 19.05 -3.22 22.71
CA VAL A 76 19.55 -2.05 21.98
C VAL A 76 20.76 -1.48 22.71
N ALA A 77 21.81 -1.13 21.98
CA ALA A 77 22.93 -0.34 22.46
C ALA A 77 22.95 1.01 21.76
N ALA A 78 23.19 2.07 22.52
CA ALA A 78 23.40 3.41 22.04
C ALA A 78 24.81 3.88 22.44
N ALA A 79 25.59 4.26 21.44
CA ALA A 79 26.99 4.65 21.62
C ALA A 79 27.34 5.89 20.78
N GLU A 80 28.51 6.47 21.03
CA GLU A 80 29.02 7.64 20.30
C GLU A 80 29.38 7.34 18.84
N GLU A 81 29.67 6.07 18.55
CA GLU A 81 29.97 5.57 17.19
C GLU A 81 29.18 4.29 16.89
N PRO A 82 28.82 4.05 15.62
CA PRO A 82 28.03 2.87 15.23
C PRO A 82 28.73 1.54 15.53
N GLU A 83 30.05 1.49 15.36
CA GLU A 83 30.88 0.29 15.62
C GLU A 83 30.91 -0.07 17.09
N ILE A 84 30.97 0.94 17.98
CA ILE A 84 30.92 0.73 19.42
C ILE A 84 29.58 0.13 19.85
N ALA A 85 28.46 0.63 19.29
CA ALA A 85 27.14 0.08 19.56
C ALA A 85 27.03 -1.39 19.14
N ARG A 86 27.51 -1.73 17.94
CA ARG A 86 27.50 -3.12 17.44
C ARG A 86 28.35 -4.04 18.31
N ARG A 87 29.60 -3.63 18.62
CA ARG A 87 30.51 -4.39 19.48
C ARG A 87 29.94 -4.60 20.87
N ALA A 88 29.29 -3.61 21.46
CA ALA A 88 28.63 -3.74 22.75
C ALA A 88 27.56 -4.84 22.73
N LEU A 89 26.75 -4.91 21.67
CA LEU A 89 25.71 -5.93 21.54
C LEU A 89 26.26 -7.35 21.38
N GLU A 90 27.46 -7.52 20.83
CA GLU A 90 28.11 -8.83 20.76
C GLU A 90 28.47 -9.38 22.15
N LEU A 91 28.71 -8.49 23.13
CA LEU A 91 29.02 -8.82 24.52
C LEU A 91 27.77 -8.99 25.40
N VAL A 92 26.56 -8.79 24.84
CA VAL A 92 25.32 -9.08 25.57
C VAL A 92 25.06 -10.58 25.55
N GLU A 93 25.11 -11.20 26.71
CA GLU A 93 24.73 -12.61 26.85
C GLU A 93 23.24 -12.73 27.12
N LEU A 94 22.54 -13.46 26.28
CA LEU A 94 21.10 -13.73 26.38
C LEU A 94 20.86 -15.22 26.51
N GLU A 95 20.19 -15.62 27.57
CA GLU A 95 19.69 -16.98 27.75
C GLU A 95 18.22 -17.03 27.29
N LEU A 96 17.96 -17.84 26.26
CA LEU A 96 16.66 -18.02 25.64
C LEU A 96 16.14 -19.42 25.94
N GLU A 97 15.01 -19.51 26.62
CA GLU A 97 14.25 -20.74 26.79
C GLU A 97 13.37 -20.95 25.53
N PRO A 98 13.60 -22.01 24.74
CA PRO A 98 12.79 -22.28 23.58
C PRO A 98 11.33 -22.55 23.93
N LEU A 99 10.40 -21.98 23.19
CA LEU A 99 8.97 -22.24 23.26
C LEU A 99 8.48 -22.90 21.96
N PRO A 100 7.38 -23.66 21.98
CA PRO A 100 6.78 -24.22 20.78
C PRO A 100 6.43 -23.13 19.76
N ALA A 101 7.03 -23.17 18.58
CA ALA A 101 6.77 -22.21 17.51
C ALA A 101 5.63 -22.72 16.60
N ALA A 102 4.64 -21.87 16.35
CA ALA A 102 3.62 -22.12 15.35
C ALA A 102 4.07 -21.51 14.02
N LEU A 103 4.54 -22.32 13.09
CA LEU A 103 5.01 -21.92 11.78
C LEU A 103 4.05 -22.31 10.64
N ASP A 104 3.02 -23.08 10.95
CA ASP A 104 1.98 -23.52 10.03
C ASP A 104 0.67 -22.81 10.33
N ALA A 105 0.14 -22.09 9.34
CA ALA A 105 -1.08 -21.30 9.49
C ALA A 105 -2.34 -22.16 9.59
N GLU A 106 -2.38 -23.36 8.97
CA GLU A 106 -3.53 -24.27 9.09
C GLU A 106 -3.66 -24.81 10.51
N ARG A 107 -2.55 -25.27 11.10
CA ARG A 107 -2.53 -25.69 12.50
C ARG A 107 -2.80 -24.53 13.45
N ALA A 108 -2.30 -23.33 13.14
CA ALA A 108 -2.59 -22.13 13.93
C ALA A 108 -4.08 -21.77 13.91
N ALA A 109 -4.81 -22.08 12.84
CA ALA A 109 -6.25 -21.83 12.73
C ALA A 109 -7.10 -22.77 13.62
N GLU A 110 -6.54 -23.87 14.08
CA GLU A 110 -7.18 -24.81 15.01
C GLU A 110 -7.07 -24.34 16.48
N ASP A 111 -6.18 -23.39 16.77
CA ASP A 111 -5.98 -22.78 18.08
C ASP A 111 -6.63 -21.39 18.14
N ASP A 112 -7.75 -21.28 18.86
CA ASP A 112 -8.47 -20.01 19.01
C ASP A 112 -7.64 -18.88 19.61
N ALA A 113 -6.61 -19.18 20.41
CA ALA A 113 -5.71 -18.18 20.95
C ALA A 113 -4.84 -17.52 19.88
N ARG A 114 -4.64 -18.20 18.75
CA ARG A 114 -3.89 -17.70 17.59
C ARG A 114 -4.78 -17.04 16.55
N VAL A 115 -6.06 -17.22 16.60
CA VAL A 115 -7.00 -16.56 15.67
C VAL A 115 -7.08 -15.09 16.01
N ALA A 116 -6.71 -14.25 15.02
CA ALA A 116 -6.77 -12.80 15.14
C ALA A 116 -8.14 -12.24 14.75
N ALA A 117 -8.78 -12.82 13.73
CA ALA A 117 -10.12 -12.44 13.28
C ALA A 117 -10.77 -13.56 12.45
N ARG A 118 -12.10 -13.51 12.39
CA ARG A 118 -12.93 -14.27 11.46
C ARG A 118 -13.89 -13.33 10.74
N ALA A 119 -14.24 -13.67 9.48
CA ALA A 119 -15.26 -12.98 8.71
C ALA A 119 -16.04 -14.02 7.89
N SER A 120 -17.34 -13.81 7.75
CA SER A 120 -18.18 -14.68 6.92
C SER A 120 -19.31 -13.91 6.27
N ALA A 121 -19.81 -14.43 5.15
CA ALA A 121 -20.97 -13.93 4.45
C ALA A 121 -21.63 -15.06 3.69
N SER A 122 -22.96 -15.14 3.68
CA SER A 122 -23.69 -16.20 3.00
C SER A 122 -25.01 -15.68 2.43
N GLU A 123 -25.33 -16.11 1.20
CA GLU A 123 -26.56 -15.78 0.52
C GLU A 123 -26.98 -16.95 -0.38
N GLY A 124 -28.27 -17.29 -0.40
CA GLY A 124 -28.82 -18.39 -1.16
C GLY A 124 -28.49 -19.77 -0.57
N ASP A 125 -28.71 -20.83 -1.37
CA ASP A 125 -28.40 -22.22 -1.01
C ASP A 125 -27.22 -22.71 -1.85
N VAL A 126 -26.02 -22.51 -1.33
CA VAL A 126 -24.77 -22.83 -2.03
C VAL A 126 -24.60 -24.34 -2.24
N ASP A 127 -24.97 -25.15 -1.23
CA ASP A 127 -24.78 -26.59 -1.31
C ASP A 127 -25.70 -27.23 -2.34
N GLN A 128 -26.98 -26.82 -2.39
CA GLN A 128 -27.90 -27.28 -3.40
C GLN A 128 -27.47 -26.79 -4.81
N ALA A 129 -27.07 -25.53 -4.94
CA ALA A 129 -26.64 -24.96 -6.22
C ALA A 129 -25.37 -25.63 -6.75
N LEU A 130 -24.43 -25.98 -5.91
CA LEU A 130 -23.23 -26.75 -6.30
C LEU A 130 -23.57 -28.20 -6.64
N ALA A 131 -24.46 -28.84 -5.90
CA ALA A 131 -24.88 -30.22 -6.17
C ALA A 131 -25.65 -30.37 -7.50
N THR A 132 -26.34 -29.32 -7.95
CA THR A 132 -27.11 -29.31 -9.21
C THR A 132 -26.37 -28.63 -10.36
N ALA A 133 -25.16 -28.16 -10.16
CA ALA A 133 -24.35 -27.54 -11.17
C ALA A 133 -23.94 -28.56 -12.27
N GLU A 134 -23.94 -28.12 -13.53
CA GLU A 134 -23.50 -28.93 -14.69
C GLU A 134 -22.00 -29.16 -14.65
N ALA A 135 -21.25 -28.22 -14.11
CA ALA A 135 -19.81 -28.30 -13.89
C ALA A 135 -19.42 -27.52 -12.65
N VAL A 136 -18.38 -28.00 -11.94
CA VAL A 136 -17.79 -27.32 -10.80
C VAL A 136 -16.29 -27.16 -11.06
N VAL A 137 -15.83 -25.91 -10.95
CA VAL A 137 -14.40 -25.61 -10.86
C VAL A 137 -14.03 -25.58 -9.40
N GLU A 138 -13.05 -26.39 -9.00
CA GLU A 138 -12.59 -26.48 -7.62
C GLU A 138 -11.07 -26.40 -7.56
N GLY A 139 -10.54 -25.74 -6.55
CA GLY A 139 -9.10 -25.65 -6.35
C GLY A 139 -8.70 -24.89 -5.10
N GLU A 140 -7.40 -25.00 -4.81
CA GLU A 140 -6.73 -24.23 -3.77
C GLU A 140 -5.66 -23.36 -4.41
N TRP A 141 -5.73 -22.07 -4.12
CA TRP A 141 -4.75 -21.06 -4.56
C TRP A 141 -3.93 -20.57 -3.38
N SER A 142 -2.62 -20.44 -3.58
CA SER A 142 -1.71 -19.97 -2.53
C SER A 142 -0.82 -18.84 -3.00
N LEU A 143 -0.74 -17.80 -2.17
CA LEU A 143 0.17 -16.67 -2.32
C LEU A 143 1.16 -16.70 -1.14
N PRO A 144 2.48 -16.65 -1.40
CA PRO A 144 3.47 -16.69 -0.34
C PRO A 144 3.55 -15.36 0.41
N PHE A 145 4.17 -15.38 1.58
CA PHE A 145 4.64 -14.17 2.23
C PHE A 145 5.63 -13.44 1.31
N ALA A 146 5.50 -12.12 1.23
CA ALA A 146 6.45 -11.29 0.50
C ALA A 146 6.80 -10.05 1.32
N PRO A 147 8.08 -9.85 1.69
CA PRO A 147 8.50 -8.71 2.49
C PRO A 147 8.31 -7.41 1.69
N ALA A 148 7.90 -6.36 2.38
CA ALA A 148 7.78 -5.04 1.79
C ALA A 148 9.13 -4.31 1.88
N ILE A 149 10.05 -4.64 0.97
CA ILE A 149 11.38 -4.03 0.95
C ILE A 149 11.29 -2.63 0.37
N ALA A 150 11.72 -1.65 1.15
CA ALA A 150 11.78 -0.26 0.75
C ALA A 150 13.16 0.09 0.19
N LEU A 151 13.20 1.00 -0.81
CA LEU A 151 14.46 1.56 -1.32
C LEU A 151 15.20 2.35 -0.23
N GLU A 152 14.47 3.09 0.62
CA GLU A 152 14.99 3.69 1.84
C GLU A 152 14.68 2.76 3.01
N VAL A 153 15.72 2.32 3.71
CA VAL A 153 15.55 1.50 4.91
C VAL A 153 14.79 2.26 6.01
N PRO A 154 14.13 1.58 6.94
CA PRO A 154 13.58 2.22 8.13
C PRO A 154 14.66 3.00 8.88
N VAL A 155 14.41 4.29 9.08
CA VAL A 155 15.32 5.19 9.78
C VAL A 155 14.53 6.17 10.64
N ALA A 156 15.03 6.39 11.86
CA ALA A 156 14.55 7.45 12.74
C ALA A 156 15.74 8.22 13.32
N PHE A 157 15.52 9.51 13.46
CA PHE A 157 16.39 10.45 14.14
C PHE A 157 15.56 11.24 15.15
N THR A 158 15.96 11.27 16.41
CA THR A 158 15.20 11.87 17.51
C THR A 158 16.07 12.79 18.35
N TRP A 159 15.49 13.88 18.87
CA TRP A 159 16.15 14.82 19.78
C TRP A 159 15.12 15.56 20.62
N LEU A 160 15.57 16.26 21.65
CA LEU A 160 14.76 17.20 22.41
C LEU A 160 14.99 18.61 21.85
N ASP A 161 13.89 19.35 21.58
CA ASP A 161 13.97 20.76 21.19
C ASP A 161 14.21 21.68 22.40
N GLU A 162 14.24 22.99 22.18
CA GLU A 162 14.49 23.99 23.23
C GLU A 162 13.41 23.96 24.34
N ASP A 163 12.18 23.55 24.01
CA ASP A 163 11.07 23.38 24.94
C ASP A 163 11.03 21.98 25.57
N GLN A 164 12.09 21.17 25.41
CA GLN A 164 12.19 19.79 25.88
C GLN A 164 11.07 18.89 25.31
N ARG A 165 10.61 19.17 24.10
CA ARG A 165 9.70 18.31 23.37
C ARG A 165 10.50 17.30 22.57
N LEU A 166 9.99 16.09 22.50
CA LEU A 166 10.56 15.04 21.65
C LEU A 166 10.27 15.34 20.18
N VAL A 167 11.29 15.59 19.40
CA VAL A 167 11.19 15.71 17.94
C VAL A 167 11.64 14.40 17.31
N VAL A 168 10.84 13.89 16.39
CA VAL A 168 11.08 12.63 15.67
C VAL A 168 11.08 12.89 14.18
N ARG A 169 12.20 12.70 13.54
CA ARG A 169 12.34 12.72 12.09
C ARG A 169 12.46 11.28 11.60
N THR A 170 11.55 10.88 10.72
CA THR A 170 11.43 9.47 10.34
C THR A 170 11.09 9.29 8.85
N SER A 171 11.48 8.13 8.32
CA SER A 171 11.03 7.65 7.02
C SER A 171 9.62 7.02 7.04
N ALA A 172 8.93 7.00 8.20
CA ALA A 172 7.57 6.49 8.31
C ALA A 172 6.57 7.29 7.48
N GLU A 173 5.51 6.64 7.01
CA GLU A 173 4.56 7.26 6.08
C GLU A 173 3.62 8.28 6.75
N SER A 174 3.27 8.09 8.02
CA SER A 174 2.23 8.86 8.71
C SER A 174 2.72 9.51 9.99
N PRO A 175 3.07 10.82 9.96
CA PRO A 175 3.56 11.54 11.14
C PRO A 175 2.58 11.54 12.32
N PHE A 176 1.30 11.74 12.05
CA PHE A 176 0.29 11.78 13.13
C PHE A 176 0.05 10.42 13.77
N ARG A 177 0.14 9.34 12.99
CA ARG A 177 0.04 7.97 13.51
C ARG A 177 1.27 7.63 14.36
N VAL A 178 2.48 7.95 13.86
CA VAL A 178 3.73 7.80 14.62
C VAL A 178 3.63 8.55 15.94
N ARG A 179 3.16 9.81 15.94
CA ARG A 179 2.97 10.60 17.16
C ARG A 179 2.03 9.92 18.15
N GLY A 180 0.88 9.44 17.67
CA GLY A 180 -0.10 8.75 18.51
C GLY A 180 0.45 7.45 19.11
N ALA A 181 1.08 6.62 18.29
CA ALA A 181 1.67 5.35 18.71
C ALA A 181 2.84 5.54 19.70
N LEU A 182 3.67 6.56 19.50
CA LEU A 182 4.73 6.91 20.45
C LEU A 182 4.17 7.42 21.78
N ALA A 183 3.13 8.26 21.72
CA ALA A 183 2.47 8.77 22.93
C ALA A 183 1.90 7.63 23.78
N GLU A 184 1.22 6.68 23.15
CA GLU A 184 0.66 5.50 23.82
C GLU A 184 1.77 4.58 24.38
N ARG A 185 2.74 4.22 23.53
CA ARG A 185 3.79 3.24 23.87
C ARG A 185 4.76 3.75 24.95
N LEU A 186 5.11 5.03 24.91
CA LEU A 186 6.08 5.62 25.83
C LEU A 186 5.44 6.36 27.02
N GLY A 187 4.11 6.50 27.03
CA GLY A 187 3.40 7.25 28.09
C GLY A 187 3.69 8.75 28.07
N VAL A 188 4.08 9.30 26.90
CA VAL A 188 4.38 10.71 26.72
C VAL A 188 3.18 11.42 26.12
N PRO A 189 2.73 12.58 26.67
CA PRO A 189 1.62 13.31 26.06
C PRO A 189 1.90 13.66 24.59
N ALA A 190 0.94 13.45 23.69
CA ALA A 190 1.10 13.72 22.26
C ALA A 190 1.52 15.17 21.96
N ALA A 191 1.10 16.15 22.80
CA ALA A 191 1.53 17.54 22.70
C ALA A 191 3.03 17.76 22.95
N ARG A 192 3.70 16.80 23.59
CA ARG A 192 5.15 16.81 23.85
C ARG A 192 5.94 16.09 22.74
N ILE A 193 5.28 15.63 21.70
CA ILE A 193 5.89 14.90 20.58
C ILE A 193 5.59 15.65 19.29
N ARG A 194 6.64 16.02 18.57
CA ARG A 194 6.59 16.55 17.20
C ARG A 194 7.17 15.52 16.26
N VAL A 195 6.46 15.18 15.20
CA VAL A 195 6.95 14.26 14.16
C VAL A 195 7.09 15.02 12.85
N GLU A 196 8.30 15.02 12.32
CA GLU A 196 8.64 15.60 11.02
C GLU A 196 8.86 14.49 10.01
N ARG A 197 8.26 14.64 8.85
CA ARG A 197 8.47 13.73 7.72
C ARG A 197 9.25 14.46 6.63
N PRO A 198 10.55 14.17 6.46
CA PRO A 198 11.31 14.67 5.32
C PRO A 198 10.88 14.00 4.02
N LEU A 199 11.60 14.26 2.95
CA LEU A 199 11.47 13.47 1.74
C LEU A 199 11.73 11.99 2.04
N VAL A 200 10.87 11.11 1.52
CA VAL A 200 10.98 9.66 1.66
C VAL A 200 11.19 9.02 0.30
N ALA A 201 12.18 8.15 0.17
CA ALA A 201 12.47 7.45 -1.07
C ALA A 201 11.57 6.23 -1.24
N GLY A 202 10.72 6.29 -2.25
CA GLY A 202 9.77 5.23 -2.57
C GLY A 202 8.66 5.06 -1.52
N GLY A 203 7.55 4.43 -1.90
CA GLY A 203 6.54 3.98 -0.97
C GLY A 203 6.90 2.61 -0.44
N SER A 204 6.94 2.42 0.86
CA SER A 204 7.08 1.10 1.46
C SER A 204 5.88 0.79 2.30
N LEU A 205 5.31 -0.36 2.03
CA LEU A 205 4.13 -0.87 2.71
C LEU A 205 4.40 -1.24 4.18
N GLY A 206 5.67 -1.43 4.56
CA GLY A 206 6.08 -1.81 5.92
C GLY A 206 6.37 -0.65 6.88
N ARG A 207 6.19 0.61 6.46
CA ARG A 207 6.50 1.81 7.26
C ARG A 207 5.28 2.52 7.85
N ALA A 208 4.14 1.85 7.88
CA ALA A 208 2.93 2.43 8.46
C ALA A 208 2.93 2.41 9.99
N ASP A 209 3.68 1.49 10.60
CA ASP A 209 3.79 1.31 12.04
C ASP A 209 5.20 1.68 12.54
N LEU A 210 5.39 1.68 13.88
CA LEU A 210 6.70 1.95 14.49
C LEU A 210 7.67 0.80 14.19
N VAL A 211 8.77 1.10 13.52
CA VAL A 211 9.83 0.13 13.22
C VAL A 211 11.09 0.39 14.05
N VAL A 212 11.51 1.64 14.15
CA VAL A 212 12.72 2.08 14.87
C VAL A 212 12.48 3.33 15.71
N GLU A 213 11.34 4.00 15.51
CA GLU A 213 11.02 5.28 16.11
C GLU A 213 10.88 5.21 17.62
N ASP A 214 10.24 4.16 18.13
CA ASP A 214 10.01 3.94 19.56
C ASP A 214 11.32 3.75 20.35
N ILE A 215 12.27 3.03 19.77
CA ILE A 215 13.58 2.79 20.38
C ILE A 215 14.41 4.08 20.38
N CYS A 216 14.49 4.79 19.24
CA CYS A 216 15.18 6.07 19.16
C CYS A 216 14.61 7.07 20.15
N ALA A 217 13.29 7.21 20.18
CA ALA A 217 12.57 8.10 21.09
C ALA A 217 12.85 7.78 22.56
N LEU A 218 12.80 6.50 22.94
CA LEU A 218 13.08 6.07 24.30
C LEU A 218 14.53 6.42 24.72
N VAL A 219 15.51 6.14 23.87
CA VAL A 219 16.92 6.45 24.15
C VAL A 219 17.12 7.96 24.31
N THR A 220 16.52 8.79 23.43
CA THR A 220 16.59 10.25 23.56
C THR A 220 15.96 10.73 24.86
N LEU A 221 14.79 10.21 25.26
CA LEU A 221 14.13 10.58 26.51
C LEU A 221 14.95 10.19 27.76
N ARG A 222 15.69 9.08 27.70
CA ARG A 222 16.51 8.59 28.82
C ARG A 222 17.84 9.31 28.94
N THR A 223 18.47 9.63 27.82
CA THR A 223 19.84 10.17 27.80
C THR A 223 19.90 11.69 27.66
N GLY A 224 18.80 12.32 27.19
CA GLY A 224 18.78 13.74 26.83
C GLY A 224 19.59 14.04 25.56
N ARG A 225 20.16 13.03 24.89
CA ARG A 225 21.00 13.19 23.69
C ARG A 225 20.23 12.82 22.42
N PRO A 226 20.57 13.45 21.28
CA PRO A 226 20.02 13.01 20.00
C PRO A 226 20.35 11.54 19.73
N ALA A 227 19.42 10.80 19.15
CA ALA A 227 19.58 9.38 18.84
C ALA A 227 19.22 9.08 17.38
N HIS A 228 19.98 8.19 16.76
CA HIS A 228 19.82 7.79 15.36
C HIS A 228 19.88 6.28 15.22
N LEU A 229 18.91 5.71 14.52
CA LEU A 229 18.90 4.30 14.13
C LEU A 229 18.46 4.19 12.65
N ALA A 230 19.32 3.60 11.83
CA ALA A 230 19.00 3.15 10.49
C ALA A 230 19.27 1.65 10.39
N LEU A 231 18.30 0.88 9.93
CA LEU A 231 18.49 -0.55 9.72
C LEU A 231 19.43 -0.81 8.54
N GLY A 232 20.25 -1.85 8.64
CA GLY A 232 20.97 -2.37 7.47
C GLY A 232 20.00 -2.97 6.45
N GLY A 233 20.37 -3.01 5.16
CA GLY A 233 19.51 -3.53 4.11
C GLY A 233 19.08 -4.98 4.33
N GLU A 234 19.99 -5.85 4.77
CA GLU A 234 19.68 -7.25 5.08
C GLU A 234 18.83 -7.38 6.36
N GLU A 235 19.10 -6.57 7.37
CA GLU A 235 18.31 -6.51 8.59
C GLU A 235 16.88 -6.03 8.31
N ALA A 236 16.76 -4.98 7.50
CA ALA A 236 15.47 -4.47 7.07
C ALA A 236 14.68 -5.53 6.29
N ALA A 237 15.31 -6.26 5.37
CA ALA A 237 14.67 -7.32 4.60
C ALA A 237 14.24 -8.51 5.47
N ALA A 238 15.08 -8.91 6.44
CA ALA A 238 14.78 -10.03 7.33
C ALA A 238 13.63 -9.75 8.31
N THR A 239 13.41 -8.48 8.65
CA THR A 239 12.43 -8.05 9.66
C THR A 239 11.30 -7.19 9.09
N ALA A 240 11.33 -6.92 7.78
CA ALA A 240 10.31 -6.12 7.12
C ALA A 240 8.93 -6.77 7.27
N ALA A 241 7.99 -5.99 7.72
CA ALA A 241 6.60 -6.35 7.58
C ALA A 241 6.25 -6.52 6.09
N GLY A 242 5.49 -7.57 5.76
CA GLY A 242 5.23 -7.95 4.39
C GLY A 242 3.75 -8.18 4.07
N ARG A 243 3.50 -8.56 2.82
CA ARG A 243 2.20 -9.13 2.46
C ARG A 243 2.06 -10.50 3.11
N PRO A 244 0.92 -10.78 3.77
CA PRO A 244 0.68 -12.07 4.41
C PRO A 244 0.68 -13.21 3.40
N ALA A 245 1.14 -14.37 3.81
CA ALA A 245 0.84 -15.60 3.10
C ALA A 245 -0.66 -15.87 3.17
N GLN A 246 -1.24 -16.28 2.04
CA GLN A 246 -2.68 -16.49 1.92
C GLN A 246 -2.98 -17.79 1.18
N ARG A 247 -4.04 -18.46 1.62
CA ARG A 247 -4.56 -19.66 0.96
C ARG A 247 -6.05 -19.51 0.75
N VAL A 248 -6.51 -19.75 -0.47
CA VAL A 248 -7.91 -19.66 -0.89
C VAL A 248 -8.36 -21.03 -1.39
N ARG A 249 -9.35 -21.64 -0.76
CA ARG A 249 -10.09 -22.77 -1.34
C ARG A 249 -11.35 -22.23 -1.95
N LEU A 250 -11.64 -22.63 -3.18
CA LEU A 250 -12.78 -22.08 -3.91
C LEU A 250 -13.45 -23.19 -4.74
N ARG A 251 -14.78 -23.18 -4.73
CA ARG A 251 -15.65 -24.00 -5.57
C ARG A 251 -16.61 -23.09 -6.32
N LEU A 252 -16.62 -23.16 -7.64
CA LEU A 252 -17.46 -22.33 -8.54
C LEU A 252 -18.36 -23.23 -9.37
N GLY A 253 -19.66 -23.15 -9.16
CA GLY A 253 -20.67 -23.93 -9.87
C GLY A 253 -21.14 -23.22 -11.14
N LEU A 254 -21.27 -23.98 -12.23
CA LEU A 254 -21.77 -23.53 -13.53
C LEU A 254 -23.03 -24.30 -13.90
N ALA A 255 -24.05 -23.62 -14.41
CA ALA A 255 -25.22 -24.19 -15.05
C ALA A 255 -25.66 -23.31 -16.22
N ARG A 256 -25.95 -23.90 -17.36
CA ARG A 256 -26.35 -23.22 -18.60
C ARG A 256 -25.39 -22.10 -19.00
N GLY A 257 -24.09 -22.35 -18.88
CA GLY A 257 -23.04 -21.37 -19.18
C GLY A 257 -22.99 -20.16 -18.23
N ARG A 258 -23.63 -20.22 -17.08
CA ARG A 258 -23.64 -19.16 -16.05
C ARG A 258 -23.09 -19.67 -14.73
N VAL A 259 -22.45 -18.77 -13.98
CA VAL A 259 -22.06 -19.02 -12.60
C VAL A 259 -23.31 -18.97 -11.72
N VAL A 260 -23.60 -20.07 -11.02
CA VAL A 260 -24.78 -20.20 -10.16
C VAL A 260 -24.44 -20.26 -8.68
N ALA A 261 -23.21 -20.64 -8.33
CA ALA A 261 -22.75 -20.72 -6.94
C ALA A 261 -21.27 -20.43 -6.80
N LEU A 262 -20.90 -19.87 -5.67
CA LEU A 262 -19.52 -19.71 -5.21
C LEU A 262 -19.41 -20.05 -3.73
N ASP A 263 -18.52 -20.98 -3.41
CA ASP A 263 -18.09 -21.30 -2.05
C ASP A 263 -16.59 -20.98 -1.93
N ALA A 264 -16.22 -20.05 -1.07
CA ALA A 264 -14.84 -19.61 -0.93
C ALA A 264 -14.41 -19.54 0.54
N SER A 265 -13.27 -20.10 0.86
CA SER A 265 -12.60 -19.92 2.13
C SER A 265 -11.24 -19.26 1.98
N LEU A 266 -10.89 -18.38 2.91
CA LEU A 266 -9.63 -17.64 2.93
C LEU A 266 -8.93 -17.84 4.27
N LEU A 267 -7.69 -18.33 4.24
CA LEU A 267 -6.77 -18.35 5.37
C LEU A 267 -5.67 -17.33 5.15
N VAL A 268 -5.42 -16.50 6.17
CA VAL A 268 -4.38 -15.45 6.15
C VAL A 268 -3.40 -15.66 7.29
N ASP A 269 -2.12 -15.79 7.00
CA ASP A 269 -1.03 -15.83 7.98
C ASP A 269 -0.49 -14.42 8.23
N LEU A 270 -0.79 -13.84 9.37
CA LEU A 270 -0.36 -12.49 9.76
C LEU A 270 1.02 -12.46 10.45
N GLY A 271 1.68 -13.61 10.58
CA GLY A 271 2.92 -13.68 11.34
C GLY A 271 2.70 -13.26 12.79
N ALA A 272 3.65 -12.52 13.33
CA ALA A 272 3.63 -12.08 14.73
C ALA A 272 2.67 -10.91 15.04
N ASP A 273 1.95 -10.40 14.05
CA ASP A 273 1.00 -9.29 14.18
C ASP A 273 -0.44 -9.75 13.92
N GLY A 274 -1.43 -8.94 14.29
CA GLY A 274 -2.85 -9.25 14.10
C GLY A 274 -3.78 -8.03 14.21
N GLU A 275 -3.24 -6.83 14.35
CA GLU A 275 -4.04 -5.63 14.65
C GLU A 275 -5.07 -5.27 13.57
N ARG A 276 -4.83 -5.63 12.30
CA ARG A 276 -5.69 -5.26 11.15
C ARG A 276 -6.40 -6.43 10.50
N ALA A 277 -6.46 -7.55 11.17
CA ALA A 277 -6.99 -8.79 10.65
C ALA A 277 -8.41 -8.67 10.09
N GLU A 278 -9.33 -8.09 10.86
CA GLU A 278 -10.75 -7.98 10.48
C GLU A 278 -10.94 -7.13 9.21
N GLY A 279 -10.31 -5.96 9.16
CA GLY A 279 -10.36 -5.07 8.00
C GLY A 279 -9.82 -5.75 6.73
N LEU A 280 -8.76 -6.55 6.85
CA LEU A 280 -8.20 -7.31 5.74
C LEU A 280 -9.19 -8.35 5.20
N LEU A 281 -9.81 -9.14 6.08
CA LEU A 281 -10.76 -10.18 5.67
C LEU A 281 -12.00 -9.59 5.01
N ARG A 282 -12.56 -8.51 5.56
CA ARG A 282 -13.69 -7.78 4.97
C ARG A 282 -13.32 -7.16 3.62
N SER A 283 -12.15 -6.54 3.52
CA SER A 283 -11.65 -5.93 2.30
C SER A 283 -11.46 -6.96 1.18
N ALA A 284 -10.90 -8.13 1.48
CA ALA A 284 -10.73 -9.21 0.51
C ALA A 284 -12.07 -9.65 -0.12
N ALA A 285 -13.10 -9.85 0.71
CA ALA A 285 -14.43 -10.21 0.23
C ALA A 285 -15.02 -9.13 -0.69
N ARG A 286 -15.00 -7.86 -0.25
CA ARG A 286 -15.57 -6.75 -1.02
C ARG A 286 -14.87 -6.55 -2.36
N HIS A 287 -13.53 -6.64 -2.40
CA HIS A 287 -12.78 -6.46 -3.62
C HIS A 287 -12.99 -7.57 -4.64
N ALA A 288 -13.14 -8.82 -4.19
CA ALA A 288 -13.34 -9.94 -5.08
C ALA A 288 -14.83 -10.16 -5.43
N LEU A 289 -15.67 -10.26 -4.42
CA LEU A 289 -17.05 -10.69 -4.58
C LEU A 289 -17.97 -9.55 -4.97
N GLY A 290 -17.65 -8.32 -4.62
CA GLY A 290 -18.43 -7.13 -4.96
C GLY A 290 -18.46 -6.77 -6.46
N LEU A 291 -17.61 -7.38 -7.30
CA LEU A 291 -17.62 -7.19 -8.74
C LEU A 291 -18.73 -7.96 -9.45
N TYR A 292 -19.09 -9.12 -8.94
CA TYR A 292 -19.91 -10.09 -9.65
C TYR A 292 -21.25 -10.33 -8.96
N GLN A 293 -22.27 -10.57 -9.74
CA GLN A 293 -23.57 -11.03 -9.28
C GLN A 293 -23.60 -12.55 -9.31
N ILE A 294 -23.51 -13.17 -8.13
CA ILE A 294 -23.54 -14.62 -7.94
C ILE A 294 -24.70 -14.92 -6.99
N PRO A 295 -25.72 -15.69 -7.43
CA PRO A 295 -26.96 -15.83 -6.66
C PRO A 295 -26.82 -16.67 -5.39
N ASN A 296 -25.88 -17.60 -5.36
CA ASN A 296 -25.61 -18.44 -4.18
C ASN A 296 -24.15 -18.27 -3.81
N LEU A 297 -23.88 -17.60 -2.70
CA LEU A 297 -22.55 -17.17 -2.27
C LEU A 297 -22.29 -17.59 -0.82
N ARG A 298 -21.17 -18.24 -0.57
CA ARG A 298 -20.63 -18.47 0.77
C ARG A 298 -19.17 -18.03 0.82
N TYR A 299 -18.85 -17.23 1.81
CA TYR A 299 -17.50 -16.78 2.13
C TYR A 299 -17.22 -17.05 3.59
N ALA A 300 -16.09 -17.68 3.89
CA ALA A 300 -15.58 -17.87 5.24
C ALA A 300 -14.08 -17.56 5.27
N ALA A 301 -13.65 -16.74 6.23
CA ALA A 301 -12.26 -16.33 6.32
C ALA A 301 -11.76 -16.34 7.76
N VAL A 302 -10.50 -16.71 7.92
CA VAL A 302 -9.78 -16.67 9.18
C VAL A 302 -8.39 -16.08 8.97
N ALA A 303 -8.00 -15.19 9.88
CA ALA A 303 -6.65 -14.65 9.97
C ALA A 303 -6.01 -15.12 11.28
N VAL A 304 -4.78 -15.60 11.20
CA VAL A 304 -4.08 -16.23 12.32
C VAL A 304 -2.73 -15.58 12.59
N ARG A 305 -2.28 -15.67 13.84
CA ARG A 305 -0.93 -15.30 14.25
C ARG A 305 -0.02 -16.52 14.24
N THR A 306 1.15 -16.36 13.63
CA THR A 306 2.21 -17.37 13.63
C THR A 306 3.52 -16.79 14.15
N ASN A 307 4.54 -17.64 14.33
CA ASN A 307 5.86 -17.21 14.73
C ASN A 307 6.77 -16.89 13.51
N ARG A 308 6.20 -16.18 12.54
CA ARG A 308 6.89 -15.61 11.36
C ARG A 308 6.99 -14.09 11.46
N PRO A 309 7.82 -13.43 10.64
CA PRO A 309 7.86 -11.97 10.60
C PRO A 309 6.47 -11.36 10.44
N PRO A 310 6.20 -10.17 11.02
CA PRO A 310 4.90 -9.53 10.94
C PRO A 310 4.42 -9.37 9.50
N ALA A 311 3.17 -9.75 9.23
CA ALA A 311 2.51 -9.46 7.98
C ALA A 311 1.49 -8.36 8.24
N ILE A 312 1.93 -7.13 8.14
CA ILE A 312 1.03 -5.97 8.16
C ILE A 312 0.27 -5.99 6.85
N ALA A 313 -1.05 -5.79 6.91
CA ALA A 313 -1.90 -5.75 5.72
C ALA A 313 -1.55 -4.51 4.86
N PRO A 314 -0.55 -4.58 3.99
CA PRO A 314 -0.21 -3.48 3.12
C PRO A 314 -1.20 -3.42 1.96
N ARG A 315 -1.12 -2.34 1.21
CA ARG A 315 -1.86 -2.19 -0.04
C ARG A 315 -1.73 -3.45 -0.90
N GLY A 316 -2.86 -4.05 -1.30
CA GLY A 316 -2.88 -5.26 -2.13
C GLY A 316 -2.74 -6.59 -1.37
N ALA A 317 -2.61 -6.60 -0.05
CA ALA A 317 -2.59 -7.84 0.75
C ALA A 317 -3.91 -8.63 0.68
N ASP A 318 -5.00 -7.99 0.32
CA ASP A 318 -6.34 -8.54 0.19
C ASP A 318 -6.68 -9.05 -1.23
N GLY A 319 -5.65 -9.30 -2.06
CA GLY A 319 -5.82 -9.68 -3.47
C GLY A 319 -5.97 -11.17 -3.74
N ALA A 320 -5.71 -12.06 -2.78
CA ALA A 320 -5.69 -13.50 -3.03
C ALA A 320 -7.04 -14.07 -3.48
N LEU A 321 -8.13 -13.63 -2.84
CA LEU A 321 -9.47 -14.07 -3.22
C LEU A 321 -9.85 -13.60 -4.63
N ALA A 322 -9.51 -12.36 -5.00
CA ALA A 322 -9.74 -11.85 -6.35
C ALA A 322 -8.91 -12.63 -7.38
N PHE A 323 -7.65 -12.93 -7.09
CA PHE A 323 -6.79 -13.76 -7.91
C PHE A 323 -7.39 -15.16 -8.15
N ALA A 324 -7.81 -15.84 -7.08
CA ALA A 324 -8.40 -17.17 -7.16
C ALA A 324 -9.71 -17.17 -7.96
N LEU A 325 -10.58 -16.19 -7.71
CA LEU A 325 -11.87 -16.07 -8.41
C LEU A 325 -11.67 -15.81 -9.90
N GLU A 326 -10.75 -14.91 -10.28
CA GLU A 326 -10.48 -14.60 -11.68
C GLU A 326 -9.86 -15.79 -12.44
N CYS A 327 -9.01 -16.57 -11.77
CA CYS A 327 -8.49 -17.83 -12.30
C CYS A 327 -9.59 -18.88 -12.46
N ALA A 328 -10.48 -19.02 -11.47
CA ALA A 328 -11.60 -19.95 -11.54
C ALA A 328 -12.62 -19.58 -12.62
N LEU A 329 -12.91 -18.28 -12.80
CA LEU A 329 -13.78 -17.78 -13.89
C LEU A 329 -13.19 -18.06 -15.28
N ASP A 330 -11.86 -17.95 -15.44
CA ASP A 330 -11.20 -18.29 -16.69
C ASP A 330 -11.28 -19.80 -16.98
N GLU A 331 -11.02 -20.63 -15.97
CA GLU A 331 -11.18 -22.09 -16.09
C GLU A 331 -12.62 -22.49 -16.37
N ALA A 332 -13.57 -21.84 -15.72
CA ALA A 332 -15.01 -22.04 -15.96
C ALA A 332 -15.43 -21.70 -17.39
N ALA A 333 -14.90 -20.61 -17.94
CA ALA A 333 -15.15 -20.23 -19.32
C ALA A 333 -14.63 -21.28 -20.31
N VAL A 334 -13.42 -21.84 -20.07
CA VAL A 334 -12.86 -22.93 -20.89
C VAL A 334 -13.75 -24.16 -20.84
N ARG A 335 -14.15 -24.60 -19.65
CA ARG A 335 -15.01 -25.79 -19.48
C ARG A 335 -16.37 -25.61 -20.13
N ALA A 336 -16.90 -24.38 -20.14
CA ALA A 336 -18.18 -24.05 -20.77
C ALA A 336 -18.05 -23.79 -22.30
N GLY A 337 -16.86 -23.87 -22.89
CA GLY A 337 -16.63 -23.47 -24.27
C GLY A 337 -16.97 -22.02 -24.57
N SER A 338 -16.89 -21.14 -23.56
CA SER A 338 -17.30 -19.73 -23.64
C SER A 338 -16.08 -18.82 -23.68
N ASP A 339 -16.24 -17.64 -24.30
CA ASP A 339 -15.23 -16.58 -24.22
C ASP A 339 -15.09 -16.07 -22.78
N PRO A 340 -13.87 -16.05 -22.20
CA PRO A 340 -13.63 -15.59 -20.83
C PRO A 340 -14.14 -14.17 -20.55
N ALA A 341 -14.09 -13.27 -21.52
CA ALA A 341 -14.63 -11.92 -21.37
C ALA A 341 -16.17 -11.91 -21.40
N ALA A 342 -16.78 -12.77 -22.22
CA ALA A 342 -18.24 -12.90 -22.27
C ALA A 342 -18.80 -13.43 -20.96
N LEU A 343 -18.15 -14.46 -20.36
CA LEU A 343 -18.56 -15.00 -19.06
C LEU A 343 -18.50 -13.89 -17.98
N ARG A 344 -17.39 -13.16 -17.88
CA ARG A 344 -17.26 -12.06 -16.93
C ARG A 344 -18.34 -10.99 -17.15
N ARG A 345 -18.52 -10.54 -18.38
CA ARG A 345 -19.53 -9.52 -18.75
C ARG A 345 -20.95 -9.93 -18.36
N ALA A 346 -21.27 -11.22 -18.43
CA ALA A 346 -22.59 -11.74 -18.06
C ALA A 346 -22.86 -11.66 -16.55
N HIS A 347 -21.82 -11.62 -15.73
CA HIS A 347 -21.89 -11.63 -14.26
C HIS A 347 -21.44 -10.34 -13.61
N LEU A 348 -20.76 -9.41 -14.32
CA LEU A 348 -20.40 -8.11 -13.77
C LEU A 348 -21.67 -7.36 -13.35
N ARG A 349 -21.66 -6.84 -12.13
CA ARG A 349 -22.74 -6.03 -11.57
C ARG A 349 -22.94 -4.76 -12.41
N ARG A 350 -24.17 -4.27 -12.42
CA ARG A 350 -24.59 -3.05 -13.11
C ARG A 350 -24.98 -1.98 -12.09
N PRO A 351 -24.85 -0.70 -12.42
CA PRO A 351 -25.47 0.35 -11.62
C PRO A 351 -26.95 0.04 -11.42
N GLY A 352 -27.40 0.08 -10.15
CA GLY A 352 -28.76 -0.26 -9.77
C GLY A 352 -29.03 -1.75 -9.51
N ASP A 353 -28.09 -2.65 -9.79
CA ASP A 353 -28.23 -4.03 -9.35
C ASP A 353 -28.26 -4.09 -7.81
N PRO A 354 -29.15 -4.89 -7.21
CA PRO A 354 -29.15 -5.08 -5.76
C PRO A 354 -27.78 -5.62 -5.33
N GLY A 355 -27.19 -5.00 -4.33
CA GLY A 355 -25.99 -5.53 -3.69
C GLY A 355 -26.27 -6.91 -3.13
N ALA A 356 -25.28 -7.80 -3.13
CA ALA A 356 -25.38 -9.03 -2.36
C ALA A 356 -25.60 -8.64 -0.89
N ARG A 357 -26.74 -9.02 -0.32
CA ARG A 357 -27.09 -8.69 1.08
C ARG A 357 -26.00 -9.13 2.03
N ALA A 358 -25.44 -10.31 1.79
CA ALA A 358 -24.32 -10.86 2.52
C ALA A 358 -23.07 -9.97 2.54
N LEU A 359 -22.81 -9.23 1.47
CA LEU A 359 -21.65 -8.33 1.39
C LEU A 359 -21.90 -6.99 2.10
N ALA A 360 -23.16 -6.57 2.25
CA ALA A 360 -23.50 -5.36 3.02
C ALA A 360 -23.08 -5.52 4.50
N GLU A 361 -23.17 -6.72 5.06
CA GLU A 361 -22.71 -7.04 6.42
C GLU A 361 -21.18 -6.92 6.56
N LEU A 362 -20.45 -7.05 5.46
CA LEU A 362 -19.01 -6.83 5.38
C LEU A 362 -18.64 -5.38 5.03
N GLY A 363 -19.64 -4.48 4.98
CA GLY A 363 -19.42 -3.05 4.70
C GLY A 363 -19.35 -2.72 3.21
N GLU A 364 -19.88 -3.59 2.33
CA GLU A 364 -20.03 -3.26 0.91
C GLU A 364 -21.12 -2.19 0.74
N PRO A 365 -20.83 -1.04 0.10
CA PRO A 365 -21.84 -0.02 -0.13
C PRO A 365 -22.94 -0.51 -1.08
N SER A 366 -24.13 0.03 -0.89
CA SER A 366 -25.26 -0.16 -1.80
C SER A 366 -24.97 0.61 -3.09
N GLY A 367 -24.52 -0.05 -4.09
CA GLY A 367 -24.23 0.52 -5.40
C GLY A 367 -23.18 -0.35 -6.10
N ALA A 368 -23.35 -0.54 -7.38
CA ALA A 368 -22.41 -1.27 -8.19
C ALA A 368 -21.74 -0.35 -9.17
N ASP A 369 -20.43 -0.44 -9.26
CA ASP A 369 -19.70 0.18 -10.35
C ASP A 369 -19.82 -0.67 -11.62
N ASP A 370 -19.91 -0.02 -12.76
CA ASP A 370 -19.95 -0.71 -14.04
C ASP A 370 -18.55 -0.95 -14.59
N ALA A 371 -18.04 -2.17 -14.45
CA ALA A 371 -16.75 -2.58 -15.02
C ALA A 371 -16.84 -2.99 -16.50
N ARG A 372 -18.03 -3.04 -17.12
CA ARG A 372 -18.19 -3.46 -18.52
C ARG A 372 -17.51 -2.55 -19.52
N PRO A 373 -17.53 -1.20 -19.38
CA PRO A 373 -16.83 -0.32 -20.32
C PRO A 373 -15.32 -0.59 -20.40
N ILE A 374 -14.66 -0.83 -19.25
CA ILE A 374 -13.21 -1.13 -19.24
C ILE A 374 -12.90 -2.49 -19.86
N LEU A 375 -13.73 -3.49 -19.62
CA LEU A 375 -13.57 -4.81 -20.22
C LEU A 375 -13.81 -4.76 -21.74
N GLU A 376 -14.80 -4.00 -22.19
CA GLU A 376 -15.10 -3.83 -23.61
C GLU A 376 -13.97 -3.07 -24.34
N LEU A 377 -13.42 -2.01 -23.72
CA LEU A 377 -12.29 -1.30 -24.30
C LEU A 377 -11.05 -2.21 -24.38
N LEU A 378 -10.81 -3.02 -23.35
CA LEU A 378 -9.71 -3.98 -23.37
C LEU A 378 -9.82 -4.96 -24.55
N ARG A 379 -11.03 -5.47 -24.82
CA ARG A 379 -11.28 -6.39 -25.95
C ARG A 379 -11.11 -5.73 -27.31
N ARG A 380 -11.46 -4.45 -27.44
CA ARG A 380 -11.35 -3.70 -28.70
C ARG A 380 -9.96 -3.17 -28.98
N THR A 381 -9.09 -3.11 -27.97
CA THR A 381 -7.73 -2.65 -28.19
C THR A 381 -7.01 -3.68 -29.07
N PRO A 382 -6.53 -3.29 -30.27
CA PRO A 382 -5.88 -4.25 -31.15
C PRO A 382 -4.70 -4.88 -30.46
N VAL A 383 -4.73 -6.19 -30.34
CA VAL A 383 -3.55 -6.96 -30.01
C VAL A 383 -2.88 -7.24 -31.35
N GLU A 384 -1.83 -6.50 -31.68
CA GLU A 384 -1.02 -6.90 -32.84
C GLU A 384 -0.61 -8.36 -32.62
N PRO A 385 -0.85 -9.24 -33.61
CA PRO A 385 -0.37 -10.62 -33.48
C PRO A 385 1.12 -10.57 -33.22
N ALA A 386 1.59 -11.39 -32.27
CA ALA A 386 3.02 -11.56 -32.08
C ALA A 386 3.62 -11.89 -33.46
N ARG A 387 4.61 -11.12 -33.89
CA ARG A 387 5.21 -11.22 -35.23
C ARG A 387 5.82 -12.57 -35.54
N ASP A 388 6.00 -13.41 -34.51
CA ASP A 388 6.47 -14.78 -34.65
C ASP A 388 5.46 -15.74 -34.03
N GLU A 389 4.92 -16.65 -34.82
CA GLU A 389 4.43 -17.92 -34.29
C GLU A 389 5.60 -18.53 -33.51
N ALA A 390 5.46 -18.66 -32.20
CA ALA A 390 6.54 -19.19 -31.38
C ALA A 390 6.88 -20.59 -31.88
N ALA A 391 8.06 -20.72 -32.45
CA ALA A 391 8.60 -22.06 -32.83
C ALA A 391 8.86 -22.85 -31.54
N ALA A 392 8.65 -24.17 -31.59
CA ALA A 392 9.02 -25.04 -30.48
C ALA A 392 10.45 -24.71 -29.99
N PRO A 393 10.70 -24.65 -28.65
CA PRO A 393 9.86 -25.16 -27.56
C PRO A 393 8.89 -24.12 -26.96
N LEU A 394 8.74 -22.94 -27.55
CA LEU A 394 7.90 -21.86 -27.02
C LEU A 394 6.41 -22.08 -27.30
N ARG A 395 5.57 -21.98 -26.28
CA ARG A 395 4.10 -21.97 -26.39
C ARG A 395 3.54 -20.65 -25.96
N THR A 396 2.66 -20.06 -26.77
CA THR A 396 2.03 -18.77 -26.46
C THR A 396 0.70 -18.95 -25.73
N GLY A 397 0.39 -18.01 -24.85
CA GLY A 397 -0.89 -17.97 -24.16
C GLY A 397 -1.34 -16.52 -23.91
N ARG A 398 -2.65 -16.32 -23.88
CA ARG A 398 -3.29 -15.03 -23.61
C ARG A 398 -4.26 -15.16 -22.46
N GLY A 399 -4.28 -14.16 -21.57
CA GLY A 399 -5.16 -14.14 -20.42
C GLY A 399 -5.74 -12.76 -20.18
N ILE A 400 -6.95 -12.72 -19.63
CA ILE A 400 -7.64 -11.52 -19.19
C ILE A 400 -8.13 -11.68 -17.77
N ALA A 401 -8.27 -10.57 -17.05
CA ALA A 401 -8.93 -10.51 -15.76
C ALA A 401 -9.47 -9.12 -15.48
N VAL A 402 -10.39 -9.01 -14.52
CA VAL A 402 -10.96 -7.77 -14.02
C VAL A 402 -10.76 -7.69 -12.52
N ALA A 403 -10.47 -6.52 -12.01
CA ALA A 403 -10.36 -6.31 -10.56
C ALA A 403 -10.89 -4.96 -10.14
N ARG A 404 -11.21 -4.86 -8.87
CA ARG A 404 -11.58 -3.59 -8.26
C ARG A 404 -10.81 -3.33 -6.97
N ARG A 405 -10.76 -2.07 -6.59
CA ARG A 405 -10.30 -1.57 -5.30
C ARG A 405 -11.33 -0.59 -4.76
N ALA A 406 -11.95 -0.91 -3.63
CA ALA A 406 -12.78 0.03 -2.92
C ALA A 406 -11.92 1.07 -2.19
N HIS A 407 -12.34 2.33 -2.23
CA HIS A 407 -11.74 3.41 -1.45
C HIS A 407 -12.67 3.75 -0.28
N GLY A 408 -12.11 4.18 0.83
CA GLY A 408 -12.89 4.75 1.92
C GLY A 408 -13.69 3.75 2.74
N GLU A 409 -13.06 3.01 3.63
CA GLU A 409 -13.76 2.34 4.72
C GLU A 409 -13.68 3.21 5.96
N GLY A 410 -14.83 3.77 6.39
CA GLY A 410 -15.03 4.32 7.74
C GLY A 410 -13.93 5.26 8.24
N GLY A 411 -13.25 5.95 7.33
CA GLY A 411 -12.17 6.85 7.66
C GLY A 411 -12.70 8.28 7.82
N ARG A 412 -12.09 9.02 8.69
CA ARG A 412 -12.22 10.47 8.71
C ARG A 412 -11.69 11.02 7.41
N GLY A 413 -12.35 12.02 6.82
CA GLY A 413 -11.95 12.64 5.56
C GLY A 413 -10.51 13.15 5.60
N GLY A 414 -9.88 13.27 4.45
CA GLY A 414 -8.57 13.90 4.33
C GLY A 414 -8.63 15.36 4.76
N SER A 415 -7.54 15.89 5.27
CA SER A 415 -7.44 17.32 5.62
C SER A 415 -6.42 18.01 4.73
N ALA A 416 -6.68 19.29 4.44
CA ALA A 416 -5.72 20.16 3.75
C ALA A 416 -5.72 21.56 4.37
N ALA A 417 -4.57 22.22 4.34
CA ALA A 417 -4.42 23.62 4.68
C ALA A 417 -3.72 24.36 3.54
N LEU A 418 -4.23 25.54 3.21
CA LEU A 418 -3.68 26.40 2.17
C LEU A 418 -3.46 27.80 2.75
N ARG A 419 -2.27 28.37 2.50
CA ARG A 419 -1.91 29.69 2.96
C ARG A 419 -1.36 30.52 1.81
N LEU A 420 -1.87 31.73 1.62
CA LEU A 420 -1.31 32.74 0.73
C LEU A 420 -0.15 33.46 1.42
N LEU A 421 0.97 33.60 0.73
CA LEU A 421 2.14 34.32 1.18
C LEU A 421 2.13 35.76 0.63
N ASP A 422 3.03 36.60 1.14
CA ASP A 422 3.18 38.02 0.77
C ASP A 422 3.77 38.23 -0.62
N ASP A 423 4.37 37.21 -1.23
CA ASP A 423 4.85 37.22 -2.61
C ASP A 423 3.80 36.75 -3.64
N GLY A 424 2.62 36.33 -3.16
CA GLY A 424 1.54 35.80 -4.01
C GLY A 424 1.63 34.30 -4.29
N SER A 425 2.61 33.61 -3.72
CA SER A 425 2.70 32.17 -3.75
C SER A 425 1.84 31.54 -2.64
N PHE A 426 1.66 30.20 -2.71
CA PHE A 426 0.88 29.44 -1.78
C PHE A 426 1.69 28.32 -1.16
N THR A 427 1.51 28.07 0.13
CA THR A 427 1.89 26.81 0.76
C THR A 427 0.66 25.92 0.91
N LEU A 428 0.77 24.67 0.48
CA LEU A 428 -0.27 23.65 0.60
C LEU A 428 0.25 22.52 1.47
N ALA A 429 -0.38 22.31 2.62
CA ALA A 429 -0.18 21.13 3.45
C ALA A 429 -1.36 20.18 3.21
N ALA A 430 -1.09 19.04 2.64
CA ALA A 430 -2.04 17.96 2.46
C ALA A 430 -1.30 16.65 2.66
N GLU A 431 -2.01 15.61 3.05
CA GLU A 431 -1.36 14.31 3.21
C GLU A 431 -1.08 13.70 1.84
N PRO A 432 0.18 13.58 1.43
CA PRO A 432 0.54 12.81 0.27
C PRO A 432 0.49 11.32 0.63
N SER A 433 -0.08 10.50 -0.23
CA SER A 433 -0.07 9.05 -0.06
C SER A 433 1.35 8.48 -0.10
N VAL A 434 2.25 9.15 -0.84
CA VAL A 434 3.69 8.87 -0.89
C VAL A 434 4.42 10.19 -1.14
N ALA A 435 5.34 10.55 -0.25
CA ALA A 435 6.10 11.81 -0.36
C ALA A 435 6.86 11.91 -1.68
N GLY A 436 6.74 13.06 -2.31
CA GLY A 436 7.37 13.33 -3.60
C GLY A 436 6.78 12.54 -4.75
N SER A 437 5.57 12.11 -4.61
CA SER A 437 4.83 11.33 -5.59
C SER A 437 4.08 12.21 -6.57
N ALA A 438 3.44 11.55 -7.53
CA ALA A 438 2.48 12.14 -8.44
C ALA A 438 1.35 12.88 -7.71
N ASP A 439 1.02 12.50 -6.47
CA ASP A 439 -0.06 13.12 -5.69
C ASP A 439 0.26 14.57 -5.32
N GLU A 440 1.49 14.89 -4.88
CA GLU A 440 1.88 16.28 -4.60
C GLU A 440 1.74 17.19 -5.84
N LEU A 441 2.12 16.66 -7.00
CA LEU A 441 1.95 17.40 -8.25
C LEU A 441 0.47 17.55 -8.61
N ALA A 442 -0.33 16.50 -8.44
CA ALA A 442 -1.76 16.52 -8.70
C ALA A 442 -2.49 17.50 -7.77
N TYR A 443 -2.13 17.53 -6.48
CA TYR A 443 -2.68 18.47 -5.51
C TYR A 443 -2.29 19.92 -5.84
N ALA A 444 -1.03 20.19 -6.17
CA ALA A 444 -0.60 21.52 -6.58
C ALA A 444 -1.31 21.98 -7.85
N GLN A 445 -1.48 21.10 -8.83
CA GLN A 445 -2.20 21.40 -10.07
C GLN A 445 -3.70 21.67 -9.83
N ALA A 446 -4.34 20.87 -8.99
CA ALA A 446 -5.76 21.05 -8.66
C ALA A 446 -6.02 22.37 -7.94
N ALA A 447 -5.22 22.67 -6.90
CA ALA A 447 -5.31 23.93 -6.18
C ALA A 447 -5.04 25.12 -7.11
N ALA A 448 -3.99 25.06 -7.93
CA ALA A 448 -3.62 26.12 -8.87
C ALA A 448 -4.71 26.38 -9.92
N ALA A 449 -5.34 25.34 -10.44
CA ALA A 449 -6.46 25.47 -11.41
C ALA A 449 -7.65 26.22 -10.80
N ILE A 450 -8.01 25.93 -9.54
CA ILE A 450 -9.10 26.59 -8.83
C ILE A 450 -8.75 28.05 -8.50
N LEU A 451 -7.49 28.30 -8.10
CA LEU A 451 -6.99 29.63 -7.75
C LEU A 451 -6.72 30.51 -8.97
N GLY A 452 -6.65 29.94 -10.17
CA GLY A 452 -6.29 30.66 -11.40
C GLY A 452 -4.85 31.11 -11.45
N VAL A 453 -3.91 30.29 -10.94
CA VAL A 453 -2.47 30.55 -10.91
C VAL A 453 -1.66 29.40 -11.55
N PRO A 454 -0.41 29.61 -11.96
CA PRO A 454 0.44 28.51 -12.40
C PRO A 454 0.73 27.51 -11.27
N ALA A 455 0.81 26.22 -11.57
CA ALA A 455 1.07 25.17 -10.57
C ALA A 455 2.37 25.41 -9.77
N ARG A 456 3.39 26.03 -10.36
CA ARG A 456 4.62 26.42 -9.66
C ARG A 456 4.44 27.42 -8.52
N SER A 457 3.32 28.15 -8.51
CA SER A 457 2.96 29.09 -7.43
C SER A 457 2.38 28.38 -6.20
N VAL A 458 2.12 27.08 -6.26
CA VAL A 458 1.62 26.28 -5.14
C VAL A 458 2.73 25.31 -4.71
N VAL A 459 3.28 25.54 -3.52
CA VAL A 459 4.35 24.71 -2.94
C VAL A 459 3.76 23.76 -1.92
N CYS A 460 3.81 22.45 -2.22
CA CYS A 460 3.46 21.44 -1.23
C CYS A 460 4.56 21.38 -0.17
N VAL A 461 4.15 21.51 1.10
CA VAL A 461 5.05 21.42 2.25
C VAL A 461 5.01 20.02 2.87
N ALA A 462 6.15 19.60 3.42
CA ALA A 462 6.26 18.31 4.09
C ALA A 462 5.30 18.24 5.30
N ALA A 463 4.76 17.07 5.58
CA ALA A 463 3.90 16.86 6.72
C ALA A 463 4.71 16.97 8.03
N ASP A 464 4.25 17.85 8.91
CA ASP A 464 4.77 18.10 10.24
C ASP A 464 3.59 18.22 11.19
N THR A 465 3.63 17.51 12.29
CA THR A 465 2.48 17.44 13.23
C THR A 465 2.18 18.75 13.94
N ASP A 466 3.06 19.74 13.86
CA ASP A 466 2.82 21.08 14.42
C ASP A 466 2.25 22.05 13.38
N SER A 467 2.62 21.92 12.11
CA SER A 467 2.26 22.88 11.05
C SER A 467 1.16 22.38 10.11
N ALA A 468 0.97 21.07 9.99
CA ALA A 468 -0.07 20.48 9.15
C ALA A 468 -1.38 20.30 9.94
N PRO A 469 -2.55 20.40 9.29
CA PRO A 469 -3.80 19.98 9.91
C PRO A 469 -3.74 18.51 10.27
N TYR A 470 -4.54 18.07 11.26
CA TYR A 470 -4.59 16.66 11.64
C TYR A 470 -4.94 15.80 10.43
N LEU A 471 -3.99 14.96 10.06
CA LEU A 471 -4.11 14.05 8.94
C LEU A 471 -4.34 12.65 9.54
N ALA A 472 -5.58 12.19 9.45
CA ALA A 472 -5.95 10.84 9.89
C ALA A 472 -5.48 9.83 8.86
N SER A 473 -4.18 9.61 8.78
CA SER A 473 -3.62 8.70 7.82
C SER A 473 -3.39 7.31 8.38
N GLY A 474 -3.29 6.40 7.54
CA GLY A 474 -2.90 5.04 7.82
C GLY A 474 -3.21 4.06 6.72
N GLU A 475 -3.90 4.46 5.67
CA GLU A 475 -4.24 3.55 4.57
C GLU A 475 -4.38 4.29 3.24
N ALA A 476 -4.39 3.56 2.14
CA ALA A 476 -4.55 4.02 0.75
C ALA A 476 -5.79 4.91 0.47
N LYS A 477 -6.56 5.21 1.48
CA LYS A 477 -7.73 6.08 1.50
C LYS A 477 -7.38 7.56 1.30
N ALA A 478 -6.14 7.93 1.62
CA ALA A 478 -5.75 9.31 1.78
C ALA A 478 -5.77 10.12 0.49
N SER A 479 -5.39 9.55 -0.67
CA SER A 479 -5.21 10.36 -1.86
C SER A 479 -6.52 10.96 -2.40
N GLY A 480 -7.62 10.20 -2.42
CA GLY A 480 -8.92 10.70 -2.86
C GLY A 480 -9.51 11.71 -1.88
N ALA A 481 -9.50 11.38 -0.59
CA ALA A 481 -10.01 12.25 0.47
C ALA A 481 -9.14 13.51 0.64
N ALA A 482 -7.82 13.40 0.57
CA ALA A 482 -6.92 14.54 0.56
C ALA A 482 -7.10 15.41 -0.68
N GLY A 483 -7.32 14.81 -1.86
CA GLY A 483 -7.62 15.54 -3.08
C GLY A 483 -8.88 16.38 -2.97
N ARG A 484 -9.97 15.83 -2.38
CA ARG A 484 -11.19 16.59 -2.10
C ARG A 484 -10.93 17.73 -1.11
N ALA A 485 -10.16 17.49 -0.05
CA ALA A 485 -9.78 18.52 0.90
C ALA A 485 -8.98 19.64 0.24
N VAL A 486 -8.09 19.29 -0.72
CA VAL A 486 -7.32 20.27 -1.51
C VAL A 486 -8.23 21.11 -2.39
N GLU A 487 -9.24 20.53 -3.02
CA GLU A 487 -10.20 21.29 -3.83
C GLU A 487 -11.05 22.23 -2.98
N GLU A 488 -11.56 21.73 -1.86
CA GLU A 488 -12.37 22.52 -0.93
C GLU A 488 -11.55 23.68 -0.34
N VAL A 489 -10.33 23.41 0.13
CA VAL A 489 -9.48 24.46 0.69
C VAL A 489 -9.08 25.50 -0.36
N ALA A 490 -8.88 25.09 -1.61
CA ALA A 490 -8.58 26.00 -2.70
C ALA A 490 -9.80 26.87 -3.07
N ALA A 491 -11.00 26.29 -3.06
CA ALA A 491 -12.24 27.04 -3.29
C ALA A 491 -12.51 28.06 -2.16
N LEU A 492 -12.33 27.66 -0.91
CA LEU A 492 -12.45 28.56 0.25
C LEU A 492 -11.41 29.68 0.20
N ALA A 493 -10.16 29.36 -0.15
CA ALA A 493 -9.09 30.36 -0.30
C ALA A 493 -9.41 31.35 -1.42
N ARG A 494 -9.87 30.87 -2.57
CA ARG A 494 -10.28 31.70 -3.70
C ARG A 494 -11.32 32.74 -3.27
N GLU A 495 -12.34 32.32 -2.52
CA GLU A 495 -13.40 33.20 -2.04
C GLU A 495 -12.88 34.23 -1.04
N ARG A 496 -12.01 33.82 -0.09
CA ARG A 496 -11.38 34.77 0.85
C ARG A 496 -10.48 35.76 0.15
N ILE A 497 -9.68 35.33 -0.84
CA ILE A 497 -8.81 36.19 -1.65
C ILE A 497 -9.68 37.20 -2.43
N ARG A 498 -10.79 36.75 -3.02
CA ARG A 498 -11.74 37.61 -3.72
C ARG A 498 -12.28 38.73 -2.82
N THR A 499 -12.70 38.35 -1.62
CA THR A 499 -13.23 39.29 -0.62
C THR A 499 -12.16 40.27 -0.13
N ALA A 500 -10.95 39.78 0.18
CA ALA A 500 -9.85 40.62 0.63
C ALA A 500 -9.39 41.58 -0.49
N GLY A 501 -9.29 41.11 -1.73
CA GLY A 501 -8.94 41.92 -2.89
C GLY A 501 -9.99 43.01 -3.19
N ALA A 502 -11.27 42.67 -3.08
CA ALA A 502 -12.36 43.64 -3.19
C ALA A 502 -12.25 44.75 -2.14
N ALA A 503 -11.91 44.41 -0.90
CA ALA A 503 -11.68 45.37 0.15
C ALA A 503 -10.48 46.30 -0.16
N VAL A 504 -9.38 45.77 -0.69
CA VAL A 504 -8.22 46.56 -1.13
C VAL A 504 -8.60 47.53 -2.27
N LEU A 505 -9.42 47.03 -3.23
CA LEU A 505 -9.91 47.87 -4.34
C LEU A 505 -11.03 48.86 -3.96
N GLY A 506 -11.62 48.70 -2.74
CA GLY A 506 -12.72 49.53 -2.32
C GLY A 506 -14.04 49.25 -3.04
N VAL A 507 -14.27 48.00 -3.44
CA VAL A 507 -15.49 47.56 -4.15
C VAL A 507 -16.22 46.47 -3.41
N PRO A 508 -17.51 46.27 -3.63
CA PRO A 508 -18.24 45.12 -3.10
C PRO A 508 -17.63 43.79 -3.66
N PRO A 509 -17.58 42.70 -2.85
CA PRO A 509 -17.07 41.42 -3.32
C PRO A 509 -17.76 40.89 -4.59
N SER A 510 -19.03 41.19 -4.82
CA SER A 510 -19.79 40.78 -6.03
C SER A 510 -19.28 41.41 -7.34
N GLN A 511 -18.53 42.52 -7.23
CA GLN A 511 -17.91 43.22 -8.37
C GLN A 511 -16.45 42.81 -8.59
N ALA A 512 -15.92 41.94 -7.76
CA ALA A 512 -14.54 41.47 -7.86
C ALA A 512 -14.45 40.09 -8.53
N THR A 513 -13.55 39.93 -9.48
CA THR A 513 -13.24 38.70 -10.19
C THR A 513 -11.80 38.30 -10.04
N LEU A 514 -11.49 37.01 -10.09
CA LEU A 514 -10.11 36.49 -10.04
C LEU A 514 -9.65 36.09 -11.45
N ALA A 515 -8.50 36.58 -11.86
CA ALA A 515 -7.84 36.15 -13.07
C ALA A 515 -6.30 36.30 -12.93
N GLU A 516 -5.55 35.30 -13.39
CA GLU A 516 -4.10 35.35 -13.52
C GLU A 516 -3.32 35.83 -12.27
N GLY A 517 -3.72 35.36 -11.08
CA GLY A 517 -3.08 35.74 -9.81
C GLY A 517 -3.39 37.15 -9.33
N LYS A 518 -4.49 37.73 -9.81
CA LYS A 518 -4.97 39.08 -9.45
C LYS A 518 -6.46 39.05 -9.15
N VAL A 519 -6.92 40.04 -8.37
CA VAL A 519 -8.32 40.39 -8.23
C VAL A 519 -8.55 41.68 -9.00
N LEU A 520 -9.56 41.66 -9.86
CA LEU A 520 -9.95 42.77 -10.71
C LEU A 520 -11.34 43.30 -10.32
N ASP A 521 -11.53 44.61 -10.46
CA ASP A 521 -12.86 45.21 -10.39
C ASP A 521 -13.49 45.36 -11.79
N GLY A 522 -14.76 45.73 -11.88
CA GLY A 522 -15.45 45.95 -13.13
C GLY A 522 -14.92 47.10 -14.00
N ASN A 523 -14.00 47.94 -13.46
CA ASN A 523 -13.40 49.07 -14.13
C ASN A 523 -11.97 48.82 -14.62
N GLY A 524 -11.46 47.59 -14.48
CA GLY A 524 -10.12 47.20 -14.91
C GLY A 524 -8.98 47.52 -13.93
N ARG A 525 -9.28 48.00 -12.70
CA ARG A 525 -8.25 48.09 -11.64
C ARG A 525 -7.97 46.69 -11.14
N ALA A 526 -6.72 46.39 -10.85
CA ALA A 526 -6.29 45.09 -10.42
C ALA A 526 -5.37 45.19 -9.20
N VAL A 527 -5.45 44.22 -8.30
CA VAL A 527 -4.55 44.02 -7.17
C VAL A 527 -4.01 42.60 -7.22
N SER A 528 -2.70 42.41 -7.10
CA SER A 528 -2.06 41.10 -7.15
C SER A 528 -2.29 40.31 -5.86
N PHE A 529 -2.16 38.99 -5.93
CA PHE A 529 -2.25 38.13 -4.74
C PHE A 529 -1.16 38.46 -3.70
N GLY A 530 0.04 38.89 -4.14
CA GLY A 530 1.11 39.34 -3.25
C GLY A 530 0.72 40.60 -2.48
N GLU A 531 0.16 41.63 -3.16
CA GLU A 531 -0.34 42.84 -2.49
C GLU A 531 -1.47 42.53 -1.53
N ILE A 532 -2.37 41.61 -1.88
CA ILE A 532 -3.46 41.15 -1.00
C ILE A 532 -2.90 40.42 0.23
N GLY A 533 -1.96 39.50 0.03
CA GLY A 533 -1.28 38.79 1.13
C GLY A 533 -0.56 39.73 2.08
N ALA A 534 0.21 40.67 1.55
CA ALA A 534 0.89 41.70 2.33
C ALA A 534 -0.10 42.62 3.08
N ALA A 535 -1.22 43.00 2.45
CA ALA A 535 -2.25 43.80 3.09
C ALA A 535 -2.94 43.02 4.22
N ALA A 536 -3.27 41.77 4.02
CA ALA A 536 -3.88 40.90 5.04
C ALA A 536 -2.96 40.71 6.25
N LEU A 537 -1.66 40.52 6.05
CA LEU A 537 -0.67 40.44 7.11
C LEU A 537 -0.58 41.74 7.93
N ARG A 538 -0.62 42.92 7.27
CA ARG A 538 -0.56 44.22 7.95
C ARG A 538 -1.73 44.45 8.91
N VAL A 539 -2.90 43.89 8.61
CA VAL A 539 -4.09 44.00 9.48
C VAL A 539 -4.25 42.80 10.44
N GLY A 540 -3.23 41.91 10.51
CA GLY A 540 -3.26 40.76 11.40
C GLY A 540 -4.24 39.65 10.99
N GLN A 541 -4.66 39.61 9.73
CA GLN A 541 -5.60 38.63 9.18
C GLN A 541 -4.98 37.81 8.04
N PRO A 542 -3.97 36.93 8.32
CA PRO A 542 -3.35 36.13 7.30
C PRO A 542 -4.40 35.26 6.58
N LEU A 543 -4.25 35.16 5.27
CA LEU A 543 -5.15 34.35 4.45
C LEU A 543 -4.69 32.89 4.49
N ALA A 544 -5.16 32.19 5.51
CA ALA A 544 -4.96 30.77 5.72
C ALA A 544 -6.33 30.09 5.87
N VAL A 545 -6.49 28.95 5.23
CA VAL A 545 -7.72 28.14 5.27
C VAL A 545 -7.38 26.67 5.49
N THR A 546 -8.25 25.98 6.19
CA THR A 546 -8.17 24.54 6.43
C THR A 546 -9.53 23.92 6.09
N ALA A 547 -9.51 22.77 5.44
CA ALA A 547 -10.70 21.99 5.14
C ALA A 547 -10.49 20.53 5.55
N THR A 548 -11.56 19.93 6.07
CA THR A 548 -11.63 18.50 6.43
C THR A 548 -13.02 18.01 6.01
N PRO A 549 -13.24 17.77 4.71
CA PRO A 549 -14.53 17.30 4.23
C PRO A 549 -14.86 15.93 4.83
N LEU A 550 -16.12 15.75 5.20
CA LEU A 550 -16.61 14.43 5.61
C LEU A 550 -16.72 13.56 4.36
N GLU A 551 -16.22 12.33 4.43
CA GLU A 551 -16.44 11.37 3.36
C GLU A 551 -17.92 10.96 3.32
N SER A 552 -18.55 11.13 2.16
CA SER A 552 -19.92 10.69 1.91
C SER A 552 -19.98 9.49 0.95
N ASP A 553 -18.96 9.26 0.13
CA ASP A 553 -19.03 8.28 -0.95
C ASP A 553 -17.79 7.40 -0.98
N THR A 554 -18.02 6.09 -1.12
CA THR A 554 -16.99 5.10 -1.42
C THR A 554 -16.72 5.10 -2.92
N ALA A 555 -15.65 5.73 -3.33
CA ALA A 555 -15.17 5.61 -4.70
C ALA A 555 -14.50 4.25 -4.91
N HIS A 556 -14.61 3.72 -6.12
CA HIS A 556 -13.95 2.48 -6.51
C HIS A 556 -12.99 2.72 -7.68
N SER A 557 -11.85 2.04 -7.65
CA SER A 557 -10.99 1.88 -8.83
C SER A 557 -11.26 0.54 -9.47
N LEU A 558 -11.55 0.55 -10.76
CA LEU A 558 -11.77 -0.64 -11.58
C LEU A 558 -10.66 -0.76 -12.61
N ALA A 559 -10.20 -1.97 -12.86
CA ALA A 559 -9.23 -2.25 -13.91
C ALA A 559 -9.54 -3.58 -14.59
N ALA A 560 -9.29 -3.62 -15.90
CA ALA A 560 -9.19 -4.84 -16.64
C ALA A 560 -7.78 -4.98 -17.20
N ALA A 561 -7.20 -6.17 -17.16
CA ALA A 561 -5.87 -6.44 -17.66
C ALA A 561 -5.85 -7.55 -18.70
N PHE A 562 -4.90 -7.44 -19.62
CA PHE A 562 -4.55 -8.43 -20.61
C PHE A 562 -3.07 -8.76 -20.50
N ALA A 563 -2.75 -10.04 -20.58
CA ALA A 563 -1.38 -10.53 -20.64
C ALA A 563 -1.21 -11.46 -21.83
N GLU A 564 -0.05 -11.36 -22.51
CA GLU A 564 0.42 -12.31 -23.51
C GLU A 564 1.79 -12.82 -23.08
N VAL A 565 1.94 -14.13 -23.02
CA VAL A 565 3.17 -14.79 -22.61
C VAL A 565 3.62 -15.80 -23.66
N ALA A 566 4.94 -16.05 -23.70
CA ALA A 566 5.52 -17.23 -24.31
C ALA A 566 6.22 -18.04 -23.21
N VAL A 567 5.87 -19.30 -23.08
CA VAL A 567 6.45 -20.23 -22.11
C VAL A 567 7.32 -21.22 -22.86
N ASP A 568 8.57 -21.29 -22.46
CA ASP A 568 9.48 -22.31 -22.89
C ASP A 568 9.17 -23.59 -22.08
N VAL A 569 8.65 -24.61 -22.75
CA VAL A 569 8.23 -25.86 -22.08
C VAL A 569 9.39 -26.82 -21.78
N GLU A 570 10.59 -26.54 -22.25
CA GLU A 570 11.81 -27.31 -21.94
C GLU A 570 12.53 -26.73 -20.71
N THR A 571 12.50 -25.42 -20.54
CA THR A 571 13.19 -24.74 -19.43
C THR A 571 12.24 -24.23 -18.34
N GLY A 572 10.94 -24.13 -18.62
CA GLY A 572 9.95 -23.51 -17.74
C GLY A 572 10.02 -21.99 -17.70
N ALA A 573 10.85 -21.36 -18.54
CA ALA A 573 10.98 -19.90 -18.56
C ALA A 573 9.71 -19.23 -19.13
N VAL A 574 9.28 -18.16 -18.50
CA VAL A 574 8.12 -17.34 -18.93
C VAL A 574 8.61 -16.03 -19.48
N HIS A 575 8.36 -15.78 -20.73
CA HIS A 575 8.61 -14.49 -21.40
C HIS A 575 7.31 -13.75 -21.56
N VAL A 576 7.12 -12.66 -20.81
CA VAL A 576 5.93 -11.82 -20.96
C VAL A 576 6.12 -10.92 -22.18
N ARG A 577 5.34 -11.15 -23.21
CA ARG A 577 5.43 -10.41 -24.48
C ARG A 577 4.71 -9.08 -24.43
N ARG A 578 3.64 -8.99 -23.63
CA ARG A 578 2.83 -7.78 -23.47
C ARG A 578 2.03 -7.83 -22.18
N LEU A 579 1.93 -6.70 -21.51
CA LEU A 579 1.05 -6.50 -20.38
C LEU A 579 0.30 -5.18 -20.55
N GLN A 580 -1.03 -5.22 -20.50
CA GLN A 580 -1.89 -4.08 -20.73
C GLN A 580 -2.92 -3.94 -19.63
N ALA A 581 -3.22 -2.70 -19.23
CA ALA A 581 -4.34 -2.39 -18.35
C ALA A 581 -5.23 -1.28 -18.93
N VAL A 582 -6.54 -1.46 -18.76
CA VAL A 582 -7.54 -0.42 -18.91
C VAL A 582 -8.10 -0.12 -17.55
N VAL A 583 -8.03 1.13 -17.13
CA VAL A 583 -8.37 1.56 -15.77
C VAL A 583 -9.49 2.59 -15.82
N ALA A 584 -10.49 2.41 -14.97
CA ALA A 584 -11.50 3.42 -14.73
C ALA A 584 -10.90 4.56 -13.90
N GLY A 585 -10.77 5.74 -14.49
CA GLY A 585 -10.16 6.89 -13.81
C GLY A 585 -10.02 8.10 -14.73
N GLY A 586 -9.81 9.27 -14.13
CA GLY A 586 -9.68 10.54 -14.84
C GLY A 586 -10.98 11.36 -14.83
N PRO A 587 -11.01 12.50 -15.50
CA PRO A 587 -9.88 13.07 -16.25
C PRO A 587 -8.75 13.59 -15.34
N PHE A 588 -7.51 13.34 -15.75
CA PHE A 588 -6.31 13.86 -15.07
C PHE A 588 -5.87 15.18 -15.73
N ALA A 589 -5.36 16.13 -14.95
CA ALA A 589 -4.74 17.34 -15.49
C ALA A 589 -3.45 16.98 -16.29
N ASP A 590 -2.70 15.99 -15.81
CA ASP A 590 -1.59 15.34 -16.52
C ASP A 590 -1.69 13.83 -16.25
N ALA A 591 -1.91 13.05 -17.30
CA ALA A 591 -2.06 11.61 -17.18
C ALA A 591 -0.72 10.86 -16.97
N ARG A 592 0.43 11.48 -17.27
CA ARG A 592 1.74 10.82 -17.22
C ARG A 592 2.10 10.28 -15.83
N PRO A 593 1.92 11.03 -14.72
CA PRO A 593 2.15 10.49 -13.38
C PRO A 593 1.23 9.32 -13.03
N ALA A 594 -0.05 9.39 -13.41
CA ALA A 594 -1.01 8.31 -13.19
C ALA A 594 -0.64 7.06 -14.00
N THR A 595 -0.26 7.24 -15.26
CA THR A 595 0.26 6.16 -16.13
C THR A 595 1.46 5.48 -15.48
N GLY A 596 2.49 6.24 -15.06
CA GLY A 596 3.67 5.67 -14.42
C GLY A 596 3.38 4.91 -13.12
N LEU A 597 2.38 5.34 -12.33
CA LEU A 597 1.95 4.57 -11.15
C LEU A 597 1.27 3.25 -11.51
N VAL A 598 0.46 3.23 -12.58
CA VAL A 598 -0.15 1.99 -13.07
C VAL A 598 0.90 1.07 -13.68
N GLU A 599 1.83 1.58 -14.50
CA GLU A 599 2.93 0.80 -15.06
C GLU A 599 3.78 0.13 -13.99
N ARG A 600 4.16 0.89 -12.95
CA ARG A 600 4.85 0.33 -11.77
C ARG A 600 4.05 -0.78 -11.09
N ALA A 601 2.74 -0.62 -11.00
CA ALA A 601 1.87 -1.62 -10.40
C ALA A 601 1.77 -2.90 -11.27
N LEU A 602 1.77 -2.75 -12.58
CA LEU A 602 1.84 -3.88 -13.52
C LEU A 602 3.16 -4.66 -13.38
N LEU A 603 4.29 -3.96 -13.26
CA LEU A 603 5.58 -4.60 -12.99
C LEU A 603 5.62 -5.31 -11.63
N SER A 604 5.00 -4.71 -10.60
CA SER A 604 4.87 -5.38 -9.31
C SER A 604 4.00 -6.65 -9.37
N ALA A 605 2.96 -6.67 -10.21
CA ALA A 605 2.17 -7.87 -10.45
C ALA A 605 2.97 -8.95 -11.19
N LEU A 606 3.79 -8.55 -12.17
CA LEU A 606 4.70 -9.43 -12.87
C LEU A 606 5.72 -10.06 -11.92
N GLU A 607 6.33 -9.25 -11.06
CA GLU A 607 7.26 -9.71 -10.03
C GLU A 607 6.57 -10.67 -9.06
N GLN A 608 5.35 -10.37 -8.63
CA GLN A 608 4.57 -11.26 -7.77
C GLN A 608 4.22 -12.58 -8.47
N ALA A 609 3.94 -12.57 -9.77
CA ALA A 609 3.61 -13.75 -10.54
C ALA A 609 4.81 -14.68 -10.71
N LEU A 610 6.01 -14.13 -10.97
CA LEU A 610 7.15 -14.93 -11.44
C LEU A 610 8.29 -15.08 -10.43
N ALA A 611 8.41 -14.14 -9.47
CA ALA A 611 9.63 -14.02 -8.66
C ALA A 611 9.37 -13.85 -7.15
N SER A 612 8.35 -13.08 -6.76
CA SER A 612 8.20 -12.65 -5.38
C SER A 612 7.63 -13.72 -4.46
N GLY A 613 8.41 -14.07 -3.43
CA GLY A 613 8.00 -14.96 -2.35
C GLY A 613 9.19 -15.26 -1.46
N THR A 614 8.99 -15.20 -0.15
CA THR A 614 10.04 -15.59 0.80
C THR A 614 9.87 -17.04 1.19
N LEU A 615 10.93 -17.79 1.05
CA LEU A 615 11.06 -19.13 1.60
C LEU A 615 11.57 -19.02 3.05
N PHE A 616 11.04 -19.86 3.90
CA PHE A 616 11.47 -19.99 5.29
C PHE A 616 12.01 -21.40 5.51
N ASP A 617 13.05 -21.52 6.34
CA ASP A 617 13.51 -22.81 6.83
C ASP A 617 12.56 -23.38 7.91
N ASP A 618 12.83 -24.60 8.36
CA ASP A 618 12.04 -25.28 9.40
C ASP A 618 12.10 -24.57 10.78
N ALA A 619 13.04 -23.65 10.97
CA ALA A 619 13.17 -22.83 12.16
C ALA A 619 12.44 -21.47 12.01
N GLY A 620 11.76 -21.23 10.91
CA GLY A 620 11.05 -19.97 10.64
C GLY A 620 11.95 -18.81 10.23
N ARG A 621 13.19 -19.08 9.79
CA ARG A 621 14.12 -18.05 9.29
C ARG A 621 13.87 -17.78 7.82
N PRO A 622 13.80 -16.52 7.38
CA PRO A 622 13.78 -16.23 5.96
C PRO A 622 15.13 -16.63 5.32
N ILE A 623 15.08 -17.42 4.25
CA ILE A 623 16.28 -17.94 3.60
C ILE A 623 16.99 -16.85 2.79
N GLU A 624 16.22 -15.95 2.17
CA GLU A 624 16.76 -14.88 1.34
C GLU A 624 16.40 -13.51 1.94
N THR A 625 17.42 -12.81 2.41
CA THR A 625 17.31 -11.48 3.02
C THR A 625 18.11 -10.41 2.28
N SER A 626 18.89 -10.80 1.27
CA SER A 626 19.68 -9.87 0.47
C SER A 626 19.01 -9.57 -0.85
N LEU A 627 18.86 -8.28 -1.19
CA LEU A 627 18.37 -7.83 -2.51
C LEU A 627 19.13 -8.44 -3.68
N ARG A 628 20.40 -8.84 -3.48
CA ARG A 628 21.20 -9.53 -4.52
C ARG A 628 20.75 -10.96 -4.80
N ARG A 629 20.09 -11.60 -3.84
CA ARG A 629 19.63 -12.99 -3.92
C ARG A 629 18.14 -13.10 -4.18
N MET A 630 17.39 -12.03 -3.87
CA MET A 630 15.97 -12.01 -4.12
C MET A 630 15.71 -11.98 -5.62
N ALA A 631 14.89 -12.88 -6.07
CA ALA A 631 14.42 -12.87 -7.44
C ALA A 631 13.58 -11.60 -7.68
N SER A 632 13.96 -10.82 -8.66
CA SER A 632 13.23 -9.60 -9.06
C SER A 632 13.23 -9.48 -10.58
N VAL A 633 12.25 -8.77 -11.11
CA VAL A 633 12.19 -8.45 -12.54
C VAL A 633 13.12 -7.28 -12.81
N ALA A 634 14.17 -7.52 -13.61
CA ALA A 634 15.07 -6.45 -14.02
C ALA A 634 14.42 -5.55 -15.08
N ALA A 635 14.90 -4.32 -15.21
CA ALA A 635 14.37 -3.39 -16.21
C ALA A 635 14.49 -3.92 -17.66
N VAL A 636 15.49 -4.72 -17.93
CA VAL A 636 15.69 -5.37 -19.25
C VAL A 636 14.64 -6.45 -19.54
N ASP A 637 14.06 -7.03 -18.49
CA ASP A 637 13.03 -8.08 -18.60
C ASP A 637 11.60 -7.49 -18.59
N ALA A 638 11.48 -6.17 -18.42
CA ALA A 638 10.19 -5.52 -18.42
C ALA A 638 9.53 -5.61 -19.80
N PRO A 639 8.30 -6.16 -19.89
CA PRO A 639 7.60 -6.26 -21.14
C PRO A 639 7.12 -4.87 -21.63
N PRO A 640 6.74 -4.75 -22.92
CA PRO A 640 5.96 -3.61 -23.37
C PRO A 640 4.69 -3.44 -22.52
N LEU A 641 4.54 -2.27 -21.90
CA LEU A 641 3.38 -1.91 -21.09
C LEU A 641 2.44 -0.99 -21.87
N ALA A 642 1.14 -1.15 -21.70
CA ALA A 642 0.15 -0.25 -22.25
C ALA A 642 -0.91 0.05 -21.18
N VAL A 643 -1.15 1.35 -20.95
CA VAL A 643 -2.13 1.83 -19.97
C VAL A 643 -3.11 2.77 -20.67
N SER A 644 -4.41 2.53 -20.47
CA SER A 644 -5.48 3.38 -20.96
C SER A 644 -6.43 3.71 -19.83
N PHE A 645 -6.98 4.93 -19.83
CA PHE A 645 -7.96 5.36 -18.84
C PHE A 645 -9.34 5.58 -19.48
N VAL A 646 -10.37 5.16 -18.77
CA VAL A 646 -11.78 5.44 -19.10
C VAL A 646 -12.33 6.35 -18.02
N PRO A 647 -12.76 7.58 -18.34
CA PRO A 647 -13.42 8.44 -17.38
C PRO A 647 -14.74 7.80 -16.92
N LEU A 648 -14.83 7.46 -15.66
CA LEU A 648 -16.10 7.14 -15.02
C LEU A 648 -16.42 8.35 -14.15
N GLY A 649 -17.58 8.94 -14.28
CA GLY A 649 -18.02 10.22 -13.75
C GLY A 649 -17.77 10.54 -12.25
N ASP A 650 -16.88 9.83 -11.58
CA ASP A 650 -16.43 10.12 -10.21
C ASP A 650 -15.38 11.24 -10.21
N PRO A 651 -15.71 12.44 -9.65
CA PRO A 651 -14.77 13.55 -9.57
C PRO A 651 -13.49 13.23 -8.79
N LEU A 652 -13.53 12.23 -7.90
CA LEU A 652 -12.38 11.86 -7.04
C LEU A 652 -11.38 10.95 -7.77
N SER A 653 -11.78 10.33 -8.87
CA SER A 653 -10.95 9.38 -9.60
C SER A 653 -9.62 9.99 -10.06
N ARG A 654 -9.56 11.31 -10.28
CA ARG A 654 -8.33 12.03 -10.66
C ARG A 654 -7.24 12.05 -9.59
N PHE A 655 -7.60 11.83 -8.32
CA PHE A 655 -6.64 11.77 -7.20
C PHE A 655 -6.34 10.32 -6.76
N ALA A 656 -7.02 9.35 -7.35
CA ALA A 656 -6.94 7.96 -6.92
C ALA A 656 -5.88 7.13 -7.68
N ALA A 657 -4.84 7.76 -8.24
CA ALA A 657 -3.87 7.10 -9.11
C ALA A 657 -3.18 5.89 -8.47
N ALA A 658 -2.87 5.95 -7.16
CA ALA A 658 -2.31 4.81 -6.44
C ALA A 658 -3.28 3.62 -6.36
N ALA A 659 -4.55 3.87 -6.11
CA ALA A 659 -5.57 2.83 -6.04
C ALA A 659 -5.93 2.27 -7.42
N HIS A 660 -5.84 3.10 -8.47
CA HIS A 660 -5.91 2.64 -9.86
C HIS A 660 -4.79 1.64 -10.16
N GLY A 661 -3.57 1.92 -9.68
CA GLY A 661 -2.47 0.98 -9.76
C GLY A 661 -2.75 -0.34 -9.04
N GLU A 662 -3.32 -0.31 -7.83
CA GLU A 662 -3.66 -1.53 -7.09
C GLU A 662 -4.72 -2.38 -7.80
N ALA A 663 -5.76 -1.77 -8.36
CA ALA A 663 -6.75 -2.50 -9.16
C ALA A 663 -6.10 -3.13 -10.40
N ALA A 664 -5.25 -2.37 -11.10
CA ALA A 664 -4.51 -2.85 -12.27
C ALA A 664 -3.57 -4.02 -11.93
N ALA A 665 -2.84 -3.95 -10.80
CA ALA A 665 -1.96 -5.03 -10.35
C ALA A 665 -2.72 -6.32 -10.06
N ARG A 666 -3.87 -6.25 -9.39
CA ARG A 666 -4.72 -7.42 -9.13
C ARG A 666 -5.22 -8.07 -10.41
N ALA A 667 -5.72 -7.26 -11.35
CA ALA A 667 -6.15 -7.75 -12.65
C ALA A 667 -4.98 -8.36 -13.43
N ALA A 668 -3.82 -7.71 -13.45
CA ALA A 668 -2.63 -8.17 -14.16
C ALA A 668 -2.10 -9.51 -13.62
N LEU A 669 -2.08 -9.69 -12.29
CA LEU A 669 -1.65 -10.94 -11.66
C LEU A 669 -2.49 -12.13 -12.14
N ALA A 670 -3.81 -11.99 -12.16
CA ALA A 670 -4.71 -13.04 -12.63
C ALA A 670 -4.64 -13.21 -14.15
N ALA A 671 -4.49 -12.13 -14.92
CA ALA A 671 -4.32 -12.21 -16.37
C ALA A 671 -3.06 -12.97 -16.76
N LEU A 672 -1.93 -12.74 -16.04
CA LEU A 672 -0.68 -13.51 -16.23
C LEU A 672 -0.88 -14.99 -15.93
N ALA A 673 -1.52 -15.33 -14.81
CA ALA A 673 -1.83 -16.72 -14.47
C ALA A 673 -2.70 -17.41 -15.54
N ASN A 674 -3.71 -16.70 -16.05
CA ASN A 674 -4.58 -17.20 -17.10
C ASN A 674 -3.82 -17.39 -18.44
N ALA A 675 -2.90 -16.47 -18.78
CA ALA A 675 -2.06 -16.58 -19.96
C ALA A 675 -1.10 -17.78 -19.86
N ILE A 676 -0.45 -17.97 -18.72
CA ILE A 676 0.44 -19.12 -18.48
C ILE A 676 -0.35 -20.44 -18.59
N ALA A 677 -1.54 -20.49 -17.98
CA ALA A 677 -2.38 -21.68 -18.05
C ALA A 677 -2.78 -22.05 -19.49
N ARG A 678 -2.98 -21.06 -20.37
CA ARG A 678 -3.27 -21.28 -21.80
C ARG A 678 -2.03 -21.76 -22.54
N ALA A 679 -0.85 -21.21 -22.24
CA ALA A 679 0.41 -21.61 -22.86
C ALA A 679 0.83 -23.04 -22.46
N THR A 680 0.63 -23.41 -21.20
CA THR A 680 1.07 -24.71 -20.66
C THR A 680 0.00 -25.79 -20.72
N ALA A 681 -1.25 -25.47 -21.06
CA ALA A 681 -2.42 -26.32 -20.91
C ALA A 681 -2.61 -26.87 -19.47
N SER A 682 -2.00 -26.22 -18.49
CA SER A 682 -2.05 -26.62 -17.07
C SER A 682 -2.31 -25.41 -16.17
N ARG A 683 -3.18 -25.59 -15.18
CA ARG A 683 -3.56 -24.54 -14.22
C ARG A 683 -2.70 -24.61 -12.97
N LEU A 684 -1.63 -23.78 -12.91
CA LEU A 684 -0.90 -23.56 -11.67
C LEU A 684 -1.71 -22.66 -10.74
N ARG A 685 -1.72 -23.01 -9.45
CA ARG A 685 -2.50 -22.30 -8.44
C ARG A 685 -1.65 -21.73 -7.29
N ALA A 686 -0.35 -22.01 -7.27
CA ALA A 686 0.59 -21.54 -6.26
C ALA A 686 1.60 -20.55 -6.87
N LEU A 687 1.66 -19.33 -6.32
CA LEU A 687 2.65 -18.33 -6.68
C LEU A 687 3.98 -18.56 -5.90
N PRO A 688 5.10 -18.09 -6.43
CA PRO A 688 5.34 -17.61 -7.80
C PRO A 688 5.40 -18.76 -8.81
N PHE A 689 5.14 -18.48 -10.09
CA PHE A 689 5.25 -19.44 -11.19
C PHE A 689 6.72 -19.58 -11.61
N THR A 690 7.51 -20.26 -10.78
CA THR A 690 8.93 -20.50 -11.07
C THR A 690 9.09 -21.49 -12.21
N PRO A 691 10.24 -21.46 -12.94
CA PRO A 691 10.53 -22.44 -13.99
C PRO A 691 10.33 -23.89 -13.53
N ALA A 692 10.79 -24.24 -12.33
CA ALA A 692 10.61 -25.59 -11.77
C ALA A 692 9.13 -25.98 -11.67
N ARG A 693 8.28 -25.12 -11.10
CA ARG A 693 6.84 -25.38 -10.97
C ARG A 693 6.13 -25.48 -12.33
N ILE A 694 6.59 -24.73 -13.32
CA ILE A 694 6.05 -24.80 -14.68
C ILE A 694 6.42 -26.15 -15.30
N LEU A 695 7.68 -26.58 -15.21
CA LEU A 695 8.12 -27.88 -15.72
C LEU A 695 7.40 -29.07 -15.07
N GLU A 696 7.16 -29.00 -13.76
CA GLU A 696 6.38 -30.01 -13.04
C GLU A 696 4.91 -30.08 -13.52
N ALA A 697 4.36 -28.96 -13.97
CA ALA A 697 2.96 -28.85 -14.36
C ALA A 697 2.72 -29.11 -15.86
N VAL A 698 3.72 -28.92 -16.71
CA VAL A 698 3.58 -29.16 -18.16
C VAL A 698 3.43 -30.66 -18.40
N PRO A 699 2.34 -31.11 -19.08
CA PRO A 699 2.20 -32.52 -19.44
C PRO A 699 3.39 -33.02 -20.26
N ALA A 700 3.90 -34.22 -19.94
CA ALA A 700 5.06 -34.82 -20.58
C ALA A 700 4.83 -35.13 -22.08
N ASP A 701 3.54 -35.31 -22.49
CA ASP A 701 3.13 -35.38 -23.87
C ASP A 701 2.09 -34.32 -24.20
N PRO A 702 2.28 -33.51 -25.24
CA PRO A 702 1.21 -32.66 -25.72
C PRO A 702 0.15 -33.58 -26.35
N CYS A 703 -1.01 -33.64 -25.68
CA CYS A 703 -2.19 -34.20 -26.36
C CYS A 703 -2.41 -33.38 -27.64
N PRO A 704 -2.55 -34.03 -28.82
CA PRO A 704 -2.61 -33.39 -30.13
C PRO A 704 -3.77 -32.39 -30.29
#